data_32bc471fd8d7fec2d72e2a2eb7a5e603
#
_entry.id   32bc471fd8d7fec2d72e2a2eb7a5e603
#
_cell.length_a   1.000
_cell.length_b   1.000
_cell.length_c   1.000
_cell.angle_alpha   90.00
_cell.angle_beta   90.00
_cell.angle_gamma   90.00
#
_symmetry.space_group_name_H-M   'P 1'
#
loop_
_entity.id
_entity.type
_entity.pdbx_description
1 polymer ?
#
loop_
_entity_poly.entity_id
_entity_poly.type
_entity_poly.pdbx_seq_one_letter_code
_entity_poly.pdbx_strand_id
1 'polypeptide(L)'
;MALISIFATASFARAEEAKPAEKVTFQDHVLPILRAKCGMCHSAGEAKGGLVLENYAASMTGGASGAVIEPGDLDGSRLWALVSHKEQPAMPPKEPKLPDETLAIIRKWIEGGALETKDSQVKVKKKATLTLGTIDVSTDKPAGPPAMPENLSTEPLAVSPRGNAVTALAASPWAPLLAVSGHRQVLLYNLEDFTLAAVLPFPEGTVHVLKFSRNGSLLLAGGGRGGQSGRVIVFDVKTGGRVFEIGAEPDAVLAADISPNHGQIALGGPKKMVRVYSTADGELMFEMKKHTDWITAIEFSPDGVLLATGDRSNGLVVWEANTGREFYVLAAHTGCITSVSWRIDANVLVSASEDTTIRLWEMTNGSHVKGWGGHGGGAGAVQFMRDGRIASNGRDRVAKIWDQNGAAVVTFPAQNDLGLKVAYSEPTAAVITGDWTGAVRIFALDGKERAALQTNPAHLAARLEAATQAAAAAQAAAAQTAAQLAALQKVVADKKAAAEAAVKASTDGAAAQVAAQTAKAEADKLAAAKVEALKAPEKALADANAALEKAKVEKEAAEKADDKKDVPAKTEAFQAAEKAQAAAKTAFDTATTEKAATEKAAADAAVKLKAATDQAVALKAAADKAVAEMNPTPDMVKAIEAATAAAKQAADAVPLKNAVVAKLTAEKARPAAAPAAAAPPAATK
;
A
#
# COMPACT_ATOMS: atom_id res chain seq x y z
N MET A 1 36.03 -74.79 -4.59
CA MET A 1 35.75 -73.58 -5.36
C MET A 1 36.29 -72.42 -4.55
N ALA A 2 37.38 -71.82 -4.98
CA ALA A 2 38.15 -70.82 -4.25
C ALA A 2 37.63 -69.45 -4.55
N LEU A 3 37.31 -68.64 -3.47
CA LEU A 3 37.04 -67.22 -3.58
C LEU A 3 38.39 -66.46 -3.45
N ILE A 4 38.77 -65.78 -4.49
CA ILE A 4 39.92 -64.91 -4.52
C ILE A 4 39.46 -63.51 -4.04
N SER A 5 40.01 -63.08 -2.86
CA SER A 5 39.83 -61.72 -2.36
C SER A 5 40.91 -60.82 -2.97
N ILE A 6 40.53 -59.82 -3.71
CA ILE A 6 41.42 -58.78 -4.23
C ILE A 6 41.46 -57.65 -3.22
N PHE A 7 42.61 -57.47 -2.55
CA PHE A 7 42.92 -56.29 -1.74
C PHE A 7 43.37 -55.15 -2.66
N ALA A 8 42.60 -54.09 -2.77
CA ALA A 8 43.01 -52.86 -3.40
C ALA A 8 43.71 -51.99 -2.35
N THR A 9 44.99 -51.78 -2.50
CA THR A 9 45.81 -50.84 -1.71
C THR A 9 45.55 -49.43 -2.18
N ALA A 10 44.77 -48.67 -1.41
CA ALA A 10 44.61 -47.23 -1.62
C ALA A 10 45.85 -46.49 -1.11
N SER A 11 46.59 -45.90 -2.01
CA SER A 11 47.73 -45.02 -1.72
C SER A 11 47.18 -43.69 -1.21
N PHE A 12 47.30 -43.42 0.08
CA PHE A 12 46.99 -42.08 0.65
C PHE A 12 48.12 -41.13 0.26
N ALA A 13 47.86 -40.27 -0.72
CA ALA A 13 48.68 -39.11 -0.97
C ALA A 13 48.48 -38.14 0.22
N ARG A 14 49.58 -37.96 0.97
CA ARG A 14 49.66 -36.98 2.06
C ARG A 14 49.55 -35.59 1.43
N ALA A 15 48.41 -34.91 1.68
CA ALA A 15 48.26 -33.49 1.32
C ALA A 15 49.32 -32.69 2.10
N GLU A 16 50.18 -32.01 1.39
CA GLU A 16 51.16 -31.07 1.90
C GLU A 16 50.37 -29.94 2.59
N GLU A 17 50.51 -29.78 3.90
CA GLU A 17 49.88 -28.68 4.67
C GLU A 17 50.39 -27.36 4.09
N ALA A 18 49.49 -26.61 3.44
CA ALA A 18 49.78 -25.29 2.95
C ALA A 18 50.14 -24.39 4.15
N LYS A 19 51.39 -23.87 4.11
CA LYS A 19 51.88 -22.90 5.09
C LYS A 19 50.85 -21.79 5.28
N PRO A 20 50.45 -21.44 6.53
CA PRO A 20 49.45 -20.37 6.76
C PRO A 20 49.92 -19.09 6.06
N ALA A 21 49.08 -18.51 5.25
CA ALA A 21 49.39 -17.25 4.55
C ALA A 21 49.78 -16.20 5.59
N GLU A 22 50.89 -15.53 5.39
CA GLU A 22 51.39 -14.51 6.30
C GLU A 22 50.40 -13.38 6.42
N LYS A 23 49.87 -13.13 7.65
CA LYS A 23 48.91 -12.10 7.92
C LYS A 23 49.53 -10.71 7.74
N VAL A 24 48.94 -9.89 6.84
CA VAL A 24 49.36 -8.50 6.69
C VAL A 24 48.69 -7.68 7.82
N THR A 25 49.47 -6.95 8.61
CA THR A 25 49.02 -6.19 9.76
C THR A 25 49.28 -4.69 9.60
N PHE A 26 48.53 -3.86 10.34
CA PHE A 26 48.77 -2.42 10.35
C PHE A 26 50.13 -2.09 10.87
N GLN A 27 50.48 -2.59 12.06
CA GLN A 27 51.74 -2.22 12.74
C GLN A 27 52.99 -2.63 11.98
N ASP A 28 53.03 -3.86 11.46
CA ASP A 28 54.26 -4.40 10.83
C ASP A 28 54.38 -3.96 9.37
N HIS A 29 53.27 -3.78 8.66
CA HIS A 29 53.33 -3.68 7.19
C HIS A 29 52.78 -2.35 6.66
N VAL A 30 51.66 -1.86 7.21
CA VAL A 30 50.92 -0.69 6.65
C VAL A 30 51.38 0.61 7.27
N LEU A 31 51.59 0.66 8.58
CA LEU A 31 52.01 1.87 9.30
C LEU A 31 53.33 2.44 8.76
N PRO A 32 54.37 1.64 8.44
CA PRO A 32 55.60 2.19 7.82
C PRO A 32 55.31 2.89 6.48
N ILE A 33 54.41 2.34 5.67
CA ILE A 33 53.99 2.94 4.38
C ILE A 33 53.27 4.26 4.62
N LEU A 34 52.29 4.27 5.53
CA LEU A 34 51.47 5.47 5.84
C LEU A 34 52.37 6.58 6.42
N ARG A 35 53.28 6.25 7.32
CA ARG A 35 54.24 7.23 7.86
C ARG A 35 55.14 7.84 6.78
N ALA A 36 55.65 7.03 5.92
CA ALA A 36 56.61 7.46 4.88
C ALA A 36 55.94 8.27 3.76
N LYS A 37 54.65 7.94 3.40
CA LYS A 37 54.01 8.49 2.23
C LYS A 37 52.83 9.43 2.54
N CYS A 38 52.22 9.32 3.72
CA CYS A 38 51.00 10.06 4.09
C CYS A 38 51.22 10.95 5.34
N GLY A 39 52.22 10.65 6.17
CA GLY A 39 52.43 11.31 7.48
C GLY A 39 52.65 12.79 7.41
N MET A 40 53.24 13.33 6.34
CA MET A 40 53.46 14.75 6.17
C MET A 40 52.12 15.57 6.19
N CYS A 41 51.02 14.98 5.73
CA CYS A 41 49.71 15.67 5.64
C CYS A 41 48.67 15.08 6.60
N HIS A 42 48.83 13.82 7.02
CA HIS A 42 47.87 13.08 7.83
C HIS A 42 48.45 12.66 9.19
N SER A 43 49.30 13.51 9.77
CA SER A 43 49.79 13.38 11.13
C SER A 43 48.83 14.06 12.12
N ALA A 44 49.00 13.79 13.41
CA ALA A 44 48.20 14.45 14.46
C ALA A 44 48.31 15.97 14.45
N GLY A 45 49.45 16.54 13.99
CA GLY A 45 49.69 17.97 13.91
C GLY A 45 49.05 18.68 12.72
N GLU A 46 48.94 18.01 11.56
CA GLU A 46 48.42 18.58 10.30
C GLU A 46 47.00 18.15 9.99
N ALA A 47 46.66 16.89 10.24
CA ALA A 47 45.32 16.27 10.11
C ALA A 47 44.48 16.78 8.92
N LYS A 48 45.08 16.90 7.72
CA LYS A 48 44.37 17.37 6.54
C LYS A 48 43.12 16.55 6.27
N GLY A 49 41.97 17.20 6.10
CA GLY A 49 40.68 16.55 6.01
C GLY A 49 40.21 15.87 7.31
N GLY A 50 40.80 16.25 8.46
CA GLY A 50 40.51 15.63 9.76
C GLY A 50 41.03 14.18 9.90
N LEU A 51 41.80 13.68 8.90
CA LEU A 51 42.28 12.30 8.87
C LEU A 51 43.69 12.21 9.48
N VAL A 52 43.86 11.32 10.45
CA VAL A 52 45.15 10.97 11.07
C VAL A 52 45.48 9.52 10.79
N LEU A 53 46.68 9.25 10.20
CA LEU A 53 47.10 7.93 9.78
C LEU A 53 48.35 7.38 10.57
N GLU A 54 48.67 8.02 11.70
CA GLU A 54 49.85 7.67 12.51
C GLU A 54 49.62 6.48 13.44
N ASN A 55 48.37 6.14 13.75
CA ASN A 55 48.05 4.98 14.58
C ASN A 55 46.77 4.31 14.08
N TYR A 56 46.61 3.05 14.48
CA TYR A 56 45.48 2.22 14.04
C TYR A 56 44.09 2.83 14.39
N ALA A 57 43.92 3.23 15.64
CA ALA A 57 42.63 3.72 16.12
C ALA A 57 42.19 4.96 15.35
N ALA A 58 43.07 5.94 15.14
CA ALA A 58 42.77 7.14 14.38
C ALA A 58 42.53 6.85 12.89
N SER A 59 43.29 5.93 12.30
CA SER A 59 43.08 5.50 10.91
C SER A 59 41.71 4.84 10.69
N MET A 60 41.27 4.06 11.66
CA MET A 60 39.94 3.39 11.60
C MET A 60 38.80 4.34 11.94
N THR A 61 39.04 5.40 12.72
CA THR A 61 38.04 6.45 12.98
C THR A 61 37.74 7.26 11.72
N GLY A 62 38.73 7.42 10.84
CA GLY A 62 38.60 8.18 9.60
C GLY A 62 38.78 9.68 9.80
N GLY A 63 38.29 10.48 8.85
CA GLY A 63 38.43 11.94 8.83
C GLY A 63 37.09 12.68 8.90
N ALA A 64 37.11 13.95 8.50
CA ALA A 64 35.91 14.81 8.46
C ALA A 64 34.77 14.23 7.58
N SER A 65 35.11 13.34 6.62
CA SER A 65 34.14 12.67 5.76
C SER A 65 33.73 11.27 6.24
N GLY A 66 34.06 10.88 7.49
CA GLY A 66 33.80 9.55 8.06
C GLY A 66 34.94 8.53 7.87
N ALA A 67 34.61 7.25 8.05
CA ALA A 67 35.58 6.16 7.89
C ALA A 67 36.13 6.13 6.46
N VAL A 68 37.42 5.89 6.34
CA VAL A 68 38.12 5.81 5.04
C VAL A 68 38.62 4.39 4.75
N ILE A 69 38.51 3.49 5.72
CA ILE A 69 38.92 2.11 5.66
C ILE A 69 37.74 1.24 6.10
N GLU A 70 37.27 0.37 5.23
CA GLU A 70 36.26 -0.65 5.52
C GLU A 70 36.92 -2.01 5.57
N PRO A 71 37.08 -2.65 6.77
CA PRO A 71 37.71 -3.94 6.90
C PRO A 71 37.03 -5.03 6.07
N GLY A 72 37.77 -5.67 5.18
CA GLY A 72 37.27 -6.73 4.30
C GLY A 72 36.60 -6.24 3.03
N ASP A 73 36.38 -4.91 2.88
CA ASP A 73 35.76 -4.32 1.70
C ASP A 73 36.72 -3.32 1.02
N LEU A 74 37.33 -3.77 -0.05
CA LEU A 74 38.32 -2.98 -0.80
C LEU A 74 37.65 -1.84 -1.57
N ASP A 75 36.50 -2.10 -2.19
CA ASP A 75 35.80 -1.11 -3.02
C ASP A 75 35.07 -0.08 -2.16
N GLY A 76 34.61 -0.45 -0.97
CA GLY A 76 34.05 0.46 0.04
C GLY A 76 35.13 1.30 0.75
N SER A 77 36.39 0.93 0.66
CA SER A 77 37.49 1.65 1.32
C SER A 77 37.97 2.85 0.51
N ARG A 78 37.56 4.05 0.91
CA ARG A 78 37.94 5.30 0.22
C ARG A 78 39.46 5.52 0.19
N LEU A 79 40.18 5.08 1.24
CA LEU A 79 41.62 5.09 1.24
C LEU A 79 42.17 4.38 0.01
N TRP A 80 41.64 3.18 -0.31
CA TRP A 80 42.05 2.42 -1.49
C TRP A 80 41.75 3.18 -2.80
N ALA A 81 40.56 3.75 -2.93
CA ALA A 81 40.18 4.48 -4.13
C ALA A 81 41.12 5.66 -4.41
N LEU A 82 41.53 6.38 -3.37
CA LEU A 82 42.40 7.55 -3.47
C LEU A 82 43.87 7.16 -3.74
N VAL A 83 44.42 6.17 -3.04
CA VAL A 83 45.84 5.74 -3.21
C VAL A 83 46.06 4.95 -4.50
N SER A 84 45.02 4.30 -5.01
CA SER A 84 45.05 3.62 -6.31
C SER A 84 44.77 4.54 -7.49
N HIS A 85 44.49 5.81 -7.25
CA HIS A 85 44.13 6.83 -8.22
C HIS A 85 42.84 6.54 -8.99
N LYS A 86 41.95 5.74 -8.43
CA LYS A 86 40.61 5.47 -8.98
C LYS A 86 39.66 6.66 -8.78
N GLU A 87 39.89 7.46 -7.72
CA GLU A 87 39.07 8.62 -7.34
C GLU A 87 39.94 9.87 -7.12
N GLN A 88 39.35 11.04 -7.27
CA GLN A 88 39.99 12.33 -7.00
C GLN A 88 39.59 12.86 -5.60
N PRO A 89 40.47 13.58 -4.89
CA PRO A 89 41.87 13.88 -5.23
C PRO A 89 42.79 12.67 -5.10
N ALA A 90 43.62 12.40 -6.10
CA ALA A 90 44.60 11.33 -6.04
C ALA A 90 45.57 11.55 -4.88
N MET A 91 45.91 10.47 -4.17
CA MET A 91 46.84 10.49 -3.02
C MET A 91 48.08 9.58 -3.25
N PRO A 92 49.28 10.04 -2.92
CA PRO A 92 49.65 11.38 -2.42
C PRO A 92 49.44 12.47 -3.50
N PRO A 93 49.05 13.73 -3.10
CA PRO A 93 48.78 14.78 -4.06
C PRO A 93 50.09 15.23 -4.76
N LYS A 94 50.03 15.42 -6.09
CA LYS A 94 51.18 15.85 -6.92
C LYS A 94 52.35 14.85 -7.01
N GLU A 95 52.18 13.63 -6.49
CA GLU A 95 53.18 12.55 -6.63
C GLU A 95 52.60 11.48 -7.60
N PRO A 96 53.48 10.68 -8.22
CA PRO A 96 53.05 9.52 -8.98
C PRO A 96 52.34 8.51 -8.06
N LYS A 97 51.50 7.69 -8.66
CA LYS A 97 50.86 6.55 -7.98
C LYS A 97 51.89 5.72 -7.24
N LEU A 98 51.51 5.23 -6.05
CA LEU A 98 52.37 4.34 -5.28
C LEU A 98 52.76 3.09 -6.10
N PRO A 99 53.98 2.53 -5.88
CA PRO A 99 54.38 1.29 -6.52
C PRO A 99 53.38 0.17 -6.29
N ASP A 100 53.19 -0.69 -7.29
CA ASP A 100 52.18 -1.76 -7.21
C ASP A 100 52.43 -2.75 -6.07
N GLU A 101 53.70 -2.97 -5.70
CA GLU A 101 54.05 -3.77 -4.51
C GLU A 101 53.55 -3.13 -3.20
N THR A 102 53.64 -1.80 -3.07
CA THR A 102 53.15 -1.05 -1.92
C THR A 102 51.64 -1.07 -1.86
N LEU A 103 51.00 -0.90 -3.01
CA LEU A 103 49.55 -0.99 -3.14
C LEU A 103 49.02 -2.40 -2.82
N ALA A 104 49.80 -3.45 -3.21
CA ALA A 104 49.43 -4.84 -2.90
C ALA A 104 49.42 -5.12 -1.40
N ILE A 105 50.29 -4.47 -0.62
CA ILE A 105 50.30 -4.59 0.85
C ILE A 105 49.02 -3.93 1.44
N ILE A 106 48.71 -2.70 1.03
CA ILE A 106 47.52 -1.99 1.51
C ILE A 106 46.25 -2.77 1.12
N ARG A 107 46.18 -3.25 -0.10
CA ARG A 107 45.09 -4.08 -0.60
C ARG A 107 44.88 -5.34 0.23
N LYS A 108 45.95 -6.16 0.41
CA LYS A 108 45.90 -7.40 1.20
C LYS A 108 45.50 -7.13 2.64
N TRP A 109 45.94 -6.00 3.22
CA TRP A 109 45.57 -5.60 4.57
C TRP A 109 44.10 -5.33 4.67
N ILE A 110 43.53 -4.53 3.76
CA ILE A 110 42.08 -4.20 3.75
C ILE A 110 41.28 -5.47 3.53
N GLU A 111 41.57 -6.25 2.48
CA GLU A 111 40.91 -7.51 2.15
C GLU A 111 41.06 -8.57 3.29
N GLY A 112 42.14 -8.53 4.04
CA GLY A 112 42.40 -9.39 5.20
C GLY A 112 41.71 -8.94 6.49
N GLY A 113 40.79 -7.91 6.43
CA GLY A 113 40.02 -7.43 7.58
C GLY A 113 40.71 -6.32 8.38
N ALA A 114 41.68 -5.64 7.78
CA ALA A 114 42.41 -4.50 8.37
C ALA A 114 42.97 -4.76 9.79
N LEU A 115 43.65 -5.86 9.95
CA LEU A 115 44.22 -6.30 11.25
C LEU A 115 45.22 -5.30 11.82
N GLU A 116 45.12 -4.98 13.14
CA GLU A 116 46.09 -4.13 13.82
C GLU A 116 47.42 -4.86 14.04
N THR A 117 47.38 -6.05 14.64
CA THR A 117 48.51 -6.91 14.96
C THR A 117 48.27 -8.35 14.50
N LYS A 118 49.28 -9.21 14.61
CA LYS A 118 49.19 -10.66 14.28
C LYS A 118 48.19 -11.41 15.14
N ASP A 119 47.96 -10.93 16.36
CA ASP A 119 47.02 -11.51 17.33
C ASP A 119 45.61 -10.96 17.20
N SER A 120 45.42 -9.91 16.39
CA SER A 120 44.10 -9.37 16.11
C SER A 120 43.21 -10.40 15.41
N GLN A 121 41.98 -10.51 15.86
CA GLN A 121 40.97 -11.31 15.19
C GLN A 121 40.34 -10.48 14.04
N VAL A 122 40.18 -11.13 12.90
CA VAL A 122 39.46 -10.51 11.77
C VAL A 122 38.05 -10.19 12.23
N LYS A 123 37.71 -8.92 12.32
CA LYS A 123 36.33 -8.47 12.44
C LYS A 123 35.69 -8.65 11.05
N VAL A 124 35.48 -9.89 10.63
CA VAL A 124 34.64 -10.15 9.47
C VAL A 124 33.28 -9.70 9.87
N LYS A 125 32.77 -8.64 9.26
CA LYS A 125 31.32 -8.41 9.22
C LYS A 125 30.74 -9.70 8.66
N LYS A 126 30.18 -10.57 9.52
CA LYS A 126 29.34 -11.65 9.05
C LYS A 126 28.27 -10.94 8.24
N LYS A 127 28.31 -11.06 6.92
CA LYS A 127 27.13 -10.82 6.09
C LYS A 127 26.08 -11.67 6.76
N ALA A 128 25.18 -11.00 7.50
CA ALA A 128 23.99 -11.66 7.95
C ALA A 128 23.37 -12.17 6.65
N THR A 129 23.33 -13.47 6.48
CA THR A 129 22.56 -14.13 5.44
C THR A 129 21.08 -14.01 5.82
N LEU A 130 20.62 -12.80 6.04
CA LEU A 130 19.27 -12.38 5.80
C LEU A 130 19.21 -12.20 4.28
N THR A 131 19.17 -13.32 3.60
CA THR A 131 18.54 -13.34 2.30
C THR A 131 17.11 -12.95 2.59
N LEU A 132 16.78 -11.69 2.44
CA LEU A 132 15.47 -11.30 1.96
C LEU A 132 15.27 -12.24 0.78
N GLY A 133 14.52 -13.34 0.99
CA GLY A 133 14.37 -14.35 -0.05
C GLY A 133 14.08 -13.62 -1.32
N THR A 134 14.73 -13.93 -2.44
CA THR A 134 14.74 -13.23 -3.72
C THR A 134 13.57 -12.27 -3.88
N ILE A 135 13.62 -11.16 -3.14
CA ILE A 135 12.65 -10.08 -3.25
C ILE A 135 13.07 -9.42 -4.55
N ASP A 136 12.15 -9.41 -5.49
CA ASP A 136 12.35 -8.67 -6.73
C ASP A 136 12.57 -7.20 -6.35
N VAL A 137 13.82 -6.76 -6.44
CA VAL A 137 14.28 -5.42 -6.06
C VAL A 137 13.82 -4.38 -7.09
N SER A 138 13.08 -4.81 -8.12
CA SER A 138 12.49 -3.95 -9.13
C SER A 138 11.59 -2.89 -8.48
N THR A 139 11.85 -1.64 -8.81
CA THR A 139 11.01 -0.49 -8.41
C THR A 139 9.76 -0.36 -9.27
N ASP A 140 9.69 -1.14 -10.34
CA ASP A 140 8.59 -1.15 -11.30
C ASP A 140 7.46 -2.09 -10.88
N LYS A 141 6.36 -2.08 -11.64
CA LYS A 141 5.25 -2.98 -11.42
C LYS A 141 5.73 -4.44 -11.45
N PRO A 142 5.41 -5.26 -10.44
CA PRO A 142 5.78 -6.67 -10.45
C PRO A 142 5.24 -7.39 -11.69
N ALA A 143 6.02 -8.32 -12.24
CA ALA A 143 5.65 -9.08 -13.42
C ALA A 143 4.45 -10.03 -13.19
N GLY A 144 4.14 -10.33 -11.93
CA GLY A 144 3.01 -11.17 -11.50
C GLY A 144 1.87 -10.37 -10.87
N PRO A 145 0.87 -11.06 -10.32
CA PRO A 145 -0.20 -10.41 -9.58
C PRO A 145 0.36 -9.63 -8.39
N PRO A 146 -0.17 -8.43 -8.09
CA PRO A 146 0.26 -7.64 -6.95
C PRO A 146 0.13 -8.41 -5.62
N ALA A 147 1.03 -8.16 -4.69
CA ALA A 147 1.03 -8.86 -3.40
C ALA A 147 -0.24 -8.55 -2.61
N MET A 148 -0.96 -9.58 -2.24
CA MET A 148 -2.13 -9.54 -1.36
C MET A 148 -1.93 -10.56 -0.21
N PRO A 149 -2.48 -10.30 0.98
CA PRO A 149 -2.43 -11.25 2.08
C PRO A 149 -3.02 -12.62 1.72
N GLU A 150 -2.24 -13.69 1.94
CA GLU A 150 -2.69 -15.05 1.68
C GLU A 150 -2.93 -15.80 2.99
N ASN A 151 -4.20 -16.08 3.27
CA ASN A 151 -4.60 -16.89 4.42
C ASN A 151 -4.15 -16.36 5.80
N LEU A 152 -3.97 -15.05 5.92
CA LEU A 152 -3.61 -14.43 7.19
C LEU A 152 -4.81 -14.33 8.13
N SER A 153 -4.52 -14.24 9.43
CA SER A 153 -5.56 -14.02 10.45
C SER A 153 -6.06 -12.58 10.39
N THR A 154 -7.37 -12.42 10.54
CA THR A 154 -8.01 -11.13 10.75
C THR A 154 -8.39 -10.93 12.22
N GLU A 155 -7.94 -11.82 13.14
CA GLU A 155 -8.16 -11.67 14.58
C GLU A 155 -7.36 -10.48 15.11
N PRO A 156 -8.01 -9.46 15.71
CA PRO A 156 -7.29 -8.34 16.31
C PRO A 156 -6.46 -8.80 17.50
N LEU A 157 -5.22 -8.31 17.58
CA LEU A 157 -4.36 -8.53 18.74
C LEU A 157 -4.91 -7.83 19.99
N ALA A 158 -5.49 -6.66 19.81
CA ALA A 158 -6.09 -5.88 20.88
C ALA A 158 -7.28 -5.07 20.34
N VAL A 159 -8.34 -5.05 21.12
CA VAL A 159 -9.53 -4.23 20.88
C VAL A 159 -9.65 -3.22 21.99
N SER A 160 -9.83 -1.96 21.67
CA SER A 160 -10.02 -0.89 22.64
C SER A 160 -11.49 -0.45 22.68
N PRO A 161 -11.96 0.13 23.82
CA PRO A 161 -13.35 0.61 23.93
C PRO A 161 -13.70 1.76 22.99
N ARG A 162 -12.67 2.44 22.45
CA ARG A 162 -12.82 3.58 21.50
C ARG A 162 -11.94 3.34 20.30
N GLY A 163 -12.28 3.96 19.17
CA GLY A 163 -11.41 4.02 18.00
C GLY A 163 -10.09 4.73 18.33
N ASN A 164 -9.01 4.29 17.72
CA ASN A 164 -7.70 4.94 17.84
C ASN A 164 -7.54 5.93 16.68
N ALA A 165 -6.91 7.07 16.95
CA ALA A 165 -6.53 8.02 15.90
C ALA A 165 -5.76 7.31 14.77
N VAL A 166 -6.00 7.70 13.54
CA VAL A 166 -5.27 7.19 12.37
C VAL A 166 -3.89 7.81 12.31
N THR A 167 -2.96 7.26 13.09
CA THR A 167 -1.59 7.77 13.18
C THR A 167 -0.75 7.44 11.96
N ALA A 168 -1.09 6.36 11.24
CA ALA A 168 -0.44 5.96 10.01
C ALA A 168 -1.43 5.33 9.02
N LEU A 169 -1.22 5.62 7.74
CA LEU A 169 -2.06 5.16 6.63
C LEU A 169 -1.18 5.02 5.38
N ALA A 170 -1.28 3.90 4.68
CA ALA A 170 -0.58 3.69 3.42
C ALA A 170 -1.41 2.81 2.48
N ALA A 171 -1.49 3.19 1.22
CA ALA A 171 -2.08 2.38 0.15
C ALA A 171 -0.97 1.65 -0.62
N SER A 172 -1.22 0.40 -0.96
CA SER A 172 -0.31 -0.35 -1.84
C SER A 172 -0.24 0.30 -3.22
N PRO A 173 0.97 0.40 -3.82
CA PRO A 173 1.13 1.03 -5.13
C PRO A 173 0.48 0.22 -6.27
N TRP A 174 0.26 -1.08 -6.10
CA TRP A 174 -0.18 -1.98 -7.17
C TRP A 174 -1.36 -2.86 -6.82
N ALA A 175 -1.56 -3.17 -5.53
CA ALA A 175 -2.67 -3.98 -5.04
C ALA A 175 -3.82 -3.10 -4.52
N PRO A 176 -5.07 -3.55 -4.56
CA PRO A 176 -6.19 -2.88 -3.90
C PRO A 176 -6.12 -3.10 -2.38
N LEU A 177 -4.99 -2.72 -1.78
CA LEU A 177 -4.69 -3.00 -0.38
C LEU A 177 -4.35 -1.71 0.37
N LEU A 178 -4.94 -1.57 1.56
CA LEU A 178 -4.73 -0.45 2.46
C LEU A 178 -4.19 -0.95 3.79
N ALA A 179 -3.11 -0.34 4.27
CA ALA A 179 -2.59 -0.53 5.61
C ALA A 179 -3.01 0.64 6.51
N VAL A 180 -3.55 0.32 7.67
CA VAL A 180 -4.06 1.29 8.66
C VAL A 180 -3.49 0.97 10.03
N SER A 181 -3.07 1.99 10.78
CA SER A 181 -2.64 1.83 12.16
C SER A 181 -3.80 1.46 13.06
N GLY A 182 -3.67 0.35 13.79
CA GLY A 182 -4.54 -0.05 14.88
C GLY A 182 -3.83 -0.01 16.23
N HIS A 183 -4.51 -0.43 17.30
CA HIS A 183 -3.92 -0.49 18.63
C HIS A 183 -2.91 -1.63 18.72
N ARG A 184 -1.61 -1.33 18.68
CA ARG A 184 -0.47 -2.28 18.70
C ARG A 184 -0.55 -3.33 17.58
N GLN A 185 -1.10 -2.94 16.45
CA GLN A 185 -1.29 -3.79 15.27
C GLN A 185 -1.42 -2.96 14.01
N VAL A 186 -1.22 -3.57 12.87
CA VAL A 186 -1.50 -3.01 11.56
C VAL A 186 -2.67 -3.77 10.96
N LEU A 187 -3.65 -3.05 10.47
CA LEU A 187 -4.84 -3.60 9.82
C LEU A 187 -4.68 -3.49 8.31
N LEU A 188 -4.85 -4.58 7.59
CA LEU A 188 -4.84 -4.60 6.14
C LEU A 188 -6.27 -4.78 5.63
N TYR A 189 -6.75 -3.81 4.85
CA TYR A 189 -8.06 -3.82 4.24
C TYR A 189 -7.96 -4.00 2.73
N ASN A 190 -8.80 -4.86 2.17
CA ASN A 190 -9.02 -4.92 0.74
C ASN A 190 -9.93 -3.76 0.31
N LEU A 191 -9.49 -2.97 -0.67
CA LEU A 191 -10.22 -1.80 -1.18
C LEU A 191 -11.24 -2.12 -2.28
N GLU A 192 -11.37 -3.38 -2.72
CA GLU A 192 -12.41 -3.80 -3.65
C GLU A 192 -13.72 -4.10 -2.92
N ASP A 193 -13.63 -4.85 -1.82
CA ASP A 193 -14.77 -5.30 -1.03
C ASP A 193 -14.87 -4.65 0.35
N PHE A 194 -13.89 -3.79 0.70
CA PHE A 194 -13.76 -3.07 1.96
C PHE A 194 -13.67 -4.00 3.19
N THR A 195 -13.27 -5.24 3.00
CA THR A 195 -13.13 -6.22 4.08
C THR A 195 -11.75 -6.18 4.70
N LEU A 196 -11.67 -6.53 5.98
CA LEU A 196 -10.40 -6.77 6.66
C LEU A 196 -9.74 -8.02 6.04
N ALA A 197 -8.53 -7.85 5.49
CA ALA A 197 -7.77 -8.90 4.82
C ALA A 197 -6.75 -9.57 5.74
N ALA A 198 -6.15 -8.80 6.68
CA ALA A 198 -5.19 -9.33 7.64
C ALA A 198 -5.02 -8.38 8.83
N VAL A 199 -4.53 -8.93 9.94
CA VAL A 199 -4.03 -8.17 11.09
C VAL A 199 -2.59 -8.59 11.34
N LEU A 200 -1.66 -7.61 11.32
CA LEU A 200 -0.25 -7.84 11.59
C LEU A 200 0.10 -7.33 12.99
N PRO A 201 0.68 -8.17 13.87
CA PRO A 201 1.03 -7.75 15.23
C PRO A 201 2.16 -6.72 15.25
N PHE A 202 1.98 -5.66 16.04
CA PHE A 202 3.01 -4.67 16.35
C PHE A 202 3.07 -4.42 17.87
N PRO A 203 3.56 -5.40 18.66
CA PRO A 203 3.57 -5.34 20.13
C PRO A 203 4.51 -4.26 20.67
N GLU A 204 5.38 -3.71 19.84
CA GLU A 204 6.36 -2.66 20.15
C GLU A 204 5.70 -1.37 20.69
N GLY A 205 4.48 -1.07 20.27
CA GLY A 205 3.77 0.11 20.75
C GLY A 205 2.76 0.68 19.76
N THR A 206 2.71 2.01 19.67
CA THR A 206 1.88 2.72 18.70
C THR A 206 2.56 2.74 17.34
N VAL A 207 1.82 2.43 16.29
CA VAL A 207 2.28 2.55 14.90
C VAL A 207 2.15 4.01 14.46
N HIS A 208 3.25 4.67 14.15
CA HIS A 208 3.28 6.06 13.67
C HIS A 208 3.56 6.17 12.17
N VAL A 209 4.15 5.12 11.59
CA VAL A 209 4.56 5.07 10.19
C VAL A 209 4.08 3.79 9.55
N LEU A 210 3.53 3.90 8.36
CA LEU A 210 3.27 2.80 7.44
C LEU A 210 3.73 3.21 6.04
N LYS A 211 4.52 2.39 5.39
CA LYS A 211 4.95 2.58 4.01
C LYS A 211 5.03 1.24 3.29
N PHE A 212 4.44 1.14 2.12
CA PHE A 212 4.69 0.01 1.23
C PHE A 212 5.98 0.22 0.46
N SER A 213 6.73 -0.85 0.23
CA SER A 213 7.82 -0.83 -0.74
C SER A 213 7.30 -0.51 -2.15
N ARG A 214 8.17 -0.03 -3.03
CA ARG A 214 7.78 0.39 -4.39
C ARG A 214 7.12 -0.69 -5.22
N ASN A 215 7.54 -1.93 -5.06
CA ASN A 215 6.92 -3.09 -5.73
C ASN A 215 5.67 -3.62 -4.99
N GLY A 216 5.36 -3.09 -3.80
CA GLY A 216 4.21 -3.49 -2.98
C GLY A 216 4.35 -4.82 -2.26
N SER A 217 5.51 -5.48 -2.30
CA SER A 217 5.71 -6.79 -1.67
C SER A 217 5.97 -6.70 -0.16
N LEU A 218 6.52 -5.58 0.29
CA LEU A 218 6.86 -5.33 1.69
C LEU A 218 6.03 -4.19 2.27
N LEU A 219 5.75 -4.30 3.56
CA LEU A 219 5.14 -3.24 4.36
C LEU A 219 6.05 -2.90 5.55
N LEU A 220 6.53 -1.69 5.59
CA LEU A 220 7.25 -1.11 6.71
C LEU A 220 6.26 -0.53 7.71
N ALA A 221 6.40 -0.91 8.98
CA ALA A 221 5.70 -0.32 10.11
C ALA A 221 6.72 0.22 11.12
N GLY A 222 6.65 1.51 11.38
CA GLY A 222 7.51 2.19 12.36
C GLY A 222 6.70 2.73 13.52
N GLY A 223 7.28 2.72 14.72
CA GLY A 223 6.58 3.21 15.89
C GLY A 223 7.31 2.89 17.19
N GLY A 224 6.53 2.69 18.25
CA GLY A 224 7.09 2.34 19.56
C GLY A 224 6.33 2.96 20.73
N ARG A 225 7.03 3.11 21.84
CA ARG A 225 6.52 3.73 23.07
C ARG A 225 7.34 4.99 23.37
N GLY A 226 6.67 6.13 23.42
CA GLY A 226 7.31 7.41 23.69
C GLY A 226 8.18 7.37 24.95
N GLY A 227 9.42 7.84 24.85
CA GLY A 227 10.41 7.85 25.91
C GLY A 227 10.91 6.48 26.39
N GLN A 228 10.60 5.39 25.70
CA GLN A 228 10.98 4.04 26.09
C GLN A 228 11.65 3.23 24.97
N SER A 229 11.01 3.18 23.80
CA SER A 229 11.52 2.35 22.70
C SER A 229 10.93 2.75 21.35
N GLY A 230 11.70 2.59 20.29
CA GLY A 230 11.26 2.72 18.92
C GLY A 230 11.85 1.66 18.03
N ARG A 231 11.03 1.17 17.10
CA ARG A 231 11.39 0.11 16.18
C ARG A 231 10.74 0.31 14.82
N VAL A 232 11.39 -0.21 13.80
CA VAL A 232 10.84 -0.39 12.47
C VAL A 232 10.80 -1.89 12.18
N ILE A 233 9.62 -2.38 11.83
CA ILE A 233 9.38 -3.77 11.44
C ILE A 233 9.00 -3.77 9.96
N VAL A 234 9.61 -4.65 9.20
CA VAL A 234 9.24 -4.90 7.81
C VAL A 234 8.52 -6.23 7.71
N PHE A 235 7.33 -6.19 7.15
CA PHE A 235 6.49 -7.36 6.92
C PHE A 235 6.49 -7.72 5.44
N ASP A 236 6.53 -9.01 5.14
CA ASP A 236 6.12 -9.52 3.84
C ASP A 236 4.59 -9.47 3.75
N VAL A 237 4.08 -8.79 2.72
CA VAL A 237 2.64 -8.53 2.57
C VAL A 237 1.85 -9.81 2.37
N LYS A 238 2.40 -10.79 1.67
CA LYS A 238 1.74 -12.02 1.29
C LYS A 238 1.61 -12.98 2.47
N THR A 239 2.69 -13.16 3.21
CA THR A 239 2.79 -14.13 4.31
C THR A 239 2.53 -13.53 5.68
N GLY A 240 2.54 -12.18 5.81
CA GLY A 240 2.46 -11.48 7.09
C GLY A 240 3.69 -11.70 7.99
N GLY A 241 4.72 -12.39 7.48
CA GLY A 241 5.94 -12.67 8.21
C GLY A 241 6.77 -11.41 8.45
N ARG A 242 7.41 -11.31 9.62
CA ARG A 242 8.42 -10.28 9.87
C ARG A 242 9.68 -10.66 9.12
N VAL A 243 10.02 -9.87 8.11
CA VAL A 243 11.21 -10.09 7.29
C VAL A 243 12.42 -9.62 8.04
N PHE A 244 12.32 -8.43 8.64
CA PHE A 244 13.35 -7.92 9.47
C PHE A 244 12.94 -6.76 10.39
N GLU A 245 13.77 -6.47 11.39
CA GLU A 245 13.53 -5.51 12.44
C GLU A 245 14.76 -4.60 12.58
N ILE A 246 14.55 -3.30 12.57
CA ILE A 246 15.59 -2.28 12.66
C ILE A 246 15.28 -1.25 13.74
N GLY A 247 16.36 -0.68 14.26
CA GLY A 247 16.33 0.42 15.20
C GLY A 247 16.07 -0.05 16.64
N ALA A 248 17.04 0.18 17.50
CA ALA A 248 16.88 0.10 18.95
C ALA A 248 16.83 1.54 19.48
N GLU A 249 15.80 2.31 19.01
CA GLU A 249 15.67 3.71 19.41
C GLU A 249 15.17 3.79 20.84
N PRO A 250 15.71 4.73 21.65
CA PRO A 250 15.23 4.94 23.03
C PRO A 250 13.92 5.72 23.09
N ASP A 251 13.34 6.06 21.95
CA ASP A 251 12.07 6.77 21.82
C ASP A 251 11.35 6.32 20.54
N ALA A 252 10.07 6.61 20.43
CA ALA A 252 9.25 6.18 19.31
C ALA A 252 9.80 6.69 17.96
N VAL A 253 9.75 5.84 16.93
CA VAL A 253 9.99 6.23 15.54
C VAL A 253 8.76 6.94 15.02
N LEU A 254 8.91 8.21 14.61
CA LEU A 254 7.81 9.04 14.11
C LEU A 254 7.76 9.10 12.58
N ALA A 255 8.91 8.89 11.92
CA ALA A 255 9.04 8.88 10.49
C ALA A 255 10.05 7.80 10.06
N ALA A 256 9.74 7.07 9.01
CA ALA A 256 10.64 6.10 8.39
C ALA A 256 10.23 5.83 6.94
N ASP A 257 11.18 5.40 6.13
CA ASP A 257 10.93 4.93 4.77
C ASP A 257 11.97 3.89 4.36
N ILE A 258 11.61 3.09 3.35
CA ILE A 258 12.48 2.09 2.72
C ILE A 258 12.90 2.56 1.33
N SER A 259 14.18 2.46 1.03
CA SER A 259 14.71 2.85 -0.28
C SER A 259 14.09 2.03 -1.42
N PRO A 260 13.98 2.59 -2.64
CA PRO A 260 13.38 1.89 -3.78
C PRO A 260 14.01 0.55 -4.11
N ASN A 261 15.32 0.43 -3.94
CA ASN A 261 16.08 -0.81 -4.14
C ASN A 261 16.05 -1.76 -2.93
N HIS A 262 15.28 -1.42 -1.89
CA HIS A 262 15.19 -2.13 -0.61
C HIS A 262 16.52 -2.28 0.17
N GLY A 263 17.58 -1.59 -0.26
CA GLY A 263 18.90 -1.70 0.35
C GLY A 263 19.07 -0.91 1.64
N GLN A 264 18.20 0.05 1.91
CA GLN A 264 18.32 0.98 3.03
C GLN A 264 16.97 1.26 3.69
N ILE A 265 16.98 1.52 5.00
CA ILE A 265 15.86 2.09 5.74
C ILE A 265 16.36 3.31 6.49
N ALA A 266 15.68 4.44 6.25
CA ALA A 266 15.85 5.65 7.02
C ALA A 266 14.77 5.74 8.10
N LEU A 267 15.15 6.17 9.31
CA LEU A 267 14.22 6.40 10.41
C LEU A 267 14.61 7.63 11.23
N GLY A 268 13.65 8.20 11.92
CA GLY A 268 13.83 9.34 12.79
C GLY A 268 12.66 9.55 13.73
N GLY A 269 12.88 10.41 14.72
CA GLY A 269 11.90 10.71 15.76
C GLY A 269 12.38 11.78 16.72
N PRO A 270 12.03 11.72 18.03
CA PRO A 270 12.33 12.76 19.01
C PRO A 270 13.83 13.04 19.25
N LYS A 271 14.71 12.13 18.85
CA LYS A 271 16.17 12.32 18.97
C LYS A 271 16.77 13.34 18.00
N LYS A 272 15.98 13.93 17.10
CA LYS A 272 16.41 14.98 16.16
C LYS A 272 17.48 14.54 15.17
N MET A 273 17.68 13.24 15.04
CA MET A 273 18.65 12.62 14.13
C MET A 273 17.91 11.69 13.18
N VAL A 274 18.35 11.69 11.94
CA VAL A 274 17.95 10.67 10.98
C VAL A 274 19.04 9.61 10.93
N ARG A 275 18.66 8.35 11.05
CA ARG A 275 19.54 7.20 10.95
C ARG A 275 19.18 6.37 9.74
N VAL A 276 20.18 5.97 8.99
CA VAL A 276 20.02 5.10 7.83
C VAL A 276 20.74 3.79 8.11
N TYR A 277 20.00 2.72 7.95
CA TYR A 277 20.44 1.35 8.19
C TYR A 277 20.47 0.57 6.89
N SER A 278 21.43 -0.31 6.76
CA SER A 278 21.51 -1.29 5.69
C SER A 278 20.50 -2.42 5.94
N THR A 279 19.77 -2.81 4.92
CA THR A 279 18.88 -3.97 4.99
C THR A 279 19.62 -5.30 4.86
N ALA A 280 20.88 -5.29 4.37
CA ALA A 280 21.65 -6.50 4.17
C ALA A 280 22.12 -7.14 5.50
N ASP A 281 22.42 -6.30 6.49
CA ASP A 281 22.98 -6.71 7.78
C ASP A 281 22.31 -6.04 8.99
N GLY A 282 21.43 -5.06 8.76
CA GLY A 282 20.78 -4.30 9.83
C GLY A 282 21.70 -3.28 10.52
N GLU A 283 22.92 -3.07 9.99
CA GLU A 283 23.87 -2.15 10.60
C GLU A 283 23.57 -0.68 10.26
N LEU A 284 23.93 0.21 11.18
CA LEU A 284 23.84 1.64 10.99
C LEU A 284 24.89 2.08 9.95
N MET A 285 24.44 2.62 8.82
CA MET A 285 25.31 3.15 7.78
C MET A 285 25.80 4.55 8.13
N PHE A 286 24.88 5.45 8.48
CA PHE A 286 25.21 6.82 8.86
C PHE A 286 24.11 7.51 9.67
N GLU A 287 24.51 8.57 10.38
CA GLU A 287 23.65 9.47 11.16
C GLU A 287 23.70 10.88 10.59
N MET A 288 22.55 11.51 10.38
CA MET A 288 22.43 12.88 9.89
C MET A 288 21.94 13.80 11.02
N LYS A 289 22.80 14.76 11.45
CA LYS A 289 22.61 15.59 12.67
C LYS A 289 22.43 17.08 12.30
N LYS A 290 21.45 17.40 11.48
CA LYS A 290 21.15 18.79 11.05
C LYS A 290 19.89 19.34 11.69
N HIS A 291 18.93 18.47 11.93
CA HIS A 291 17.64 18.87 12.46
C HIS A 291 17.69 19.37 13.90
N THR A 292 16.90 20.39 14.18
CA THR A 292 16.87 21.05 15.50
C THR A 292 15.74 20.55 16.39
N ASP A 293 14.79 19.82 15.83
CA ASP A 293 13.65 19.25 16.54
C ASP A 293 13.29 17.85 16.01
N TRP A 294 12.18 17.29 16.50
CA TRP A 294 11.71 15.95 16.18
C TRP A 294 11.56 15.73 14.68
N ILE A 295 12.05 14.62 14.19
CA ILE A 295 11.85 14.22 12.79
C ILE A 295 10.42 13.71 12.63
N THR A 296 9.66 14.36 11.77
CA THR A 296 8.23 14.11 11.55
C THR A 296 7.90 13.58 10.17
N ALA A 297 8.81 13.73 9.21
CA ALA A 297 8.63 13.26 7.84
C ALA A 297 9.96 12.74 7.27
N ILE A 298 9.90 11.60 6.58
CA ILE A 298 11.03 10.98 5.85
C ILE A 298 10.46 10.31 4.61
N GLU A 299 11.10 10.55 3.44
CA GLU A 299 10.77 9.82 2.21
C GLU A 299 11.96 9.78 1.24
N PHE A 300 12.30 8.57 0.76
CA PHE A 300 13.28 8.40 -0.33
C PHE A 300 12.69 8.85 -1.66
N SER A 301 13.51 9.47 -2.49
CA SER A 301 13.12 9.76 -3.87
C SER A 301 12.83 8.47 -4.66
N PRO A 302 11.97 8.53 -5.68
CA PRO A 302 11.62 7.37 -6.52
C PRO A 302 12.80 6.65 -7.16
N ASP A 303 13.84 7.38 -7.49
CA ASP A 303 15.10 6.87 -8.07
C ASP A 303 16.11 6.39 -7.01
N GLY A 304 15.83 6.61 -5.72
CA GLY A 304 16.71 6.23 -4.61
C GLY A 304 17.97 7.08 -4.45
N VAL A 305 18.09 8.19 -5.18
CA VAL A 305 19.27 9.07 -5.14
C VAL A 305 19.21 10.03 -3.95
N LEU A 306 18.02 10.52 -3.62
CA LEU A 306 17.80 11.52 -2.59
C LEU A 306 16.93 11.01 -1.44
N LEU A 307 17.08 11.62 -0.30
CA LEU A 307 16.25 11.40 0.89
C LEU A 307 15.78 12.76 1.42
N ALA A 308 14.46 12.97 1.49
CA ALA A 308 13.88 14.17 2.11
C ALA A 308 13.51 13.90 3.56
N THR A 309 13.83 14.86 4.43
CA THR A 309 13.53 14.80 5.87
C THR A 309 12.97 16.11 6.37
N GLY A 310 11.92 16.04 7.18
CA GLY A 310 11.27 17.19 7.77
C GLY A 310 11.24 17.11 9.30
N ASP A 311 11.35 18.26 9.97
CA ASP A 311 11.27 18.33 11.42
C ASP A 311 10.12 19.20 11.95
N ARG A 312 9.92 19.15 13.25
CA ARG A 312 8.87 19.87 13.96
C ARG A 312 9.08 21.37 14.01
N SER A 313 10.31 21.86 13.87
CA SER A 313 10.67 23.28 13.92
C SER A 313 10.77 23.95 12.54
N ASN A 314 10.20 23.37 11.49
CA ASN A 314 10.24 23.85 10.09
C ASN A 314 11.46 23.43 9.25
N GLY A 315 12.40 22.68 9.79
CA GLY A 315 13.53 22.17 9.03
C GLY A 315 13.08 21.19 7.95
N LEU A 316 13.44 21.47 6.71
CA LEU A 316 13.24 20.57 5.57
C LEU A 316 14.58 20.43 4.85
N VAL A 317 15.12 19.22 4.87
CA VAL A 317 16.46 18.94 4.33
C VAL A 317 16.38 17.79 3.34
N VAL A 318 17.09 17.92 2.25
CA VAL A 318 17.30 16.86 1.25
C VAL A 318 18.74 16.40 1.35
N TRP A 319 18.95 15.10 1.35
CA TRP A 319 20.22 14.43 1.49
C TRP A 319 20.51 13.52 0.29
N GLU A 320 21.78 13.31 0.01
CA GLU A 320 22.20 12.20 -0.85
C GLU A 320 21.96 10.88 -0.11
N ALA A 321 21.08 10.02 -0.63
CA ALA A 321 20.64 8.80 0.07
C ALA A 321 21.78 7.82 0.37
N ASN A 322 22.79 7.74 -0.49
CA ASN A 322 23.90 6.78 -0.38
C ASN A 322 25.07 7.28 0.48
N THR A 323 25.16 8.57 0.76
CA THR A 323 26.30 9.15 1.49
C THR A 323 25.89 9.82 2.78
N GLY A 324 24.60 10.14 2.96
CA GLY A 324 24.11 10.95 4.07
C GLY A 324 24.57 12.41 4.04
N ARG A 325 25.13 12.89 2.92
CA ARG A 325 25.56 14.29 2.76
C ARG A 325 24.34 15.17 2.53
N GLU A 326 24.40 16.37 3.11
CA GLU A 326 23.42 17.42 2.85
C GLU A 326 23.46 17.81 1.36
N PHE A 327 22.33 17.74 0.70
CA PHE A 327 22.16 18.14 -0.71
C PHE A 327 21.51 19.52 -0.81
N TYR A 328 20.35 19.71 -0.15
CA TYR A 328 19.68 21.01 -0.06
C TYR A 328 19.06 21.24 1.32
N VAL A 329 19.05 22.50 1.77
CA VAL A 329 18.20 23.00 2.85
C VAL A 329 17.09 23.83 2.24
N LEU A 330 15.85 23.37 2.37
CA LEU A 330 14.67 23.97 1.74
C LEU A 330 13.96 24.89 2.74
N ALA A 331 14.38 26.14 2.78
CA ALA A 331 13.92 27.13 3.76
C ALA A 331 12.78 27.99 3.22
N ALA A 332 11.56 27.79 3.69
CA ALA A 332 10.43 28.71 3.52
C ALA A 332 9.26 28.41 4.46
N HIS A 333 9.13 27.17 4.97
CA HIS A 333 8.13 26.85 5.97
C HIS A 333 8.44 27.56 7.31
N THR A 334 7.38 27.88 8.04
CA THR A 334 7.48 28.55 9.36
C THR A 334 6.87 27.71 10.49
N GLY A 335 6.42 26.49 10.19
CA GLY A 335 5.84 25.54 11.14
C GLY A 335 6.31 24.11 10.87
N CYS A 336 5.88 23.18 11.72
CA CYS A 336 6.21 21.75 11.62
C CYS A 336 5.99 21.22 10.22
N ILE A 337 6.97 20.52 9.67
CA ILE A 337 6.82 19.74 8.44
C ILE A 337 6.09 18.44 8.80
N THR A 338 4.86 18.31 8.39
CA THR A 338 4.00 17.16 8.76
C THR A 338 4.11 16.00 7.80
N SER A 339 4.42 16.28 6.54
CA SER A 339 4.52 15.27 5.48
C SER A 339 5.32 15.79 4.30
N VAL A 340 6.01 14.88 3.63
CA VAL A 340 6.68 15.12 2.35
C VAL A 340 6.26 14.03 1.38
N SER A 341 6.28 14.32 0.08
CA SER A 341 6.07 13.31 -0.96
C SER A 341 6.79 13.68 -2.25
N TRP A 342 7.40 12.70 -2.89
CA TRP A 342 8.09 12.88 -4.16
C TRP A 342 7.17 12.66 -5.34
N ARG A 343 7.31 13.49 -6.36
CA ARG A 343 6.74 13.19 -7.67
C ARG A 343 7.47 12.00 -8.30
N ILE A 344 6.75 11.20 -9.09
CA ILE A 344 7.26 9.93 -9.62
C ILE A 344 8.58 10.05 -10.42
N ASP A 345 8.85 11.22 -11.00
CA ASP A 345 10.08 11.51 -11.76
C ASP A 345 11.26 11.97 -10.88
N ALA A 346 11.12 11.97 -9.56
CA ALA A 346 12.10 12.44 -8.58
C ALA A 346 12.52 13.93 -8.70
N ASN A 347 11.94 14.70 -9.62
CA ASN A 347 12.34 16.08 -9.89
C ASN A 347 11.66 17.12 -8.98
N VAL A 348 10.55 16.76 -8.35
CA VAL A 348 9.78 17.67 -7.52
C VAL A 348 9.43 17.00 -6.19
N LEU A 349 9.65 17.72 -5.10
CA LEU A 349 9.20 17.38 -3.76
C LEU A 349 8.01 18.26 -3.39
N VAL A 350 6.95 17.68 -2.82
CA VAL A 350 5.89 18.42 -2.13
C VAL A 350 6.07 18.30 -0.63
N SER A 351 5.85 19.38 0.09
CA SER A 351 5.84 19.41 1.55
C SER A 351 4.55 20.03 2.08
N ALA A 352 4.04 19.47 3.17
CA ALA A 352 2.93 20.02 3.93
C ALA A 352 3.41 20.46 5.32
N SER A 353 2.82 21.54 5.83
CA SER A 353 3.24 22.10 7.13
C SER A 353 2.05 22.57 7.97
N GLU A 354 2.27 22.61 9.27
CA GLU A 354 1.37 23.27 10.23
C GLU A 354 1.26 24.78 10.01
N ASP A 355 2.15 25.39 9.21
CA ASP A 355 2.06 26.78 8.78
C ASP A 355 0.93 27.05 7.78
N THR A 356 0.04 26.07 7.59
CA THR A 356 -1.13 26.08 6.71
C THR A 356 -0.81 25.92 5.22
N THR A 357 0.46 25.90 4.82
CA THR A 357 0.86 25.89 3.43
C THR A 357 1.26 24.49 2.92
N ILE A 358 1.06 24.28 1.64
CA ILE A 358 1.63 23.20 0.83
C ILE A 358 2.62 23.86 -0.14
N ARG A 359 3.82 23.29 -0.27
CA ARG A 359 4.89 23.86 -1.12
C ARG A 359 5.50 22.83 -2.03
N LEU A 360 5.90 23.28 -3.22
CA LEU A 360 6.65 22.51 -4.22
C LEU A 360 8.08 23.02 -4.33
N TRP A 361 9.00 22.06 -4.42
CA TRP A 361 10.44 22.28 -4.49
C TRP A 361 11.01 21.54 -5.68
N GLU A 362 11.83 22.20 -6.46
CA GLU A 362 12.53 21.62 -7.60
C GLU A 362 13.89 21.07 -7.15
N MET A 363 14.27 19.88 -7.64
CA MET A 363 15.51 19.22 -7.22
C MET A 363 16.72 19.53 -8.12
N THR A 364 16.55 20.27 -9.18
CA THR A 364 17.69 20.72 -10.01
C THR A 364 18.58 21.72 -9.25
N ASN A 365 17.97 22.59 -8.46
CA ASN A 365 18.68 23.66 -7.73
C ASN A 365 18.15 23.90 -6.29
N GLY A 366 17.18 23.09 -5.82
CA GLY A 366 16.58 23.25 -4.50
C GLY A 366 15.63 24.44 -4.36
N SER A 367 15.17 25.03 -5.49
CA SER A 367 14.34 26.23 -5.46
C SER A 367 12.89 25.94 -5.03
N HIS A 368 12.30 26.93 -4.33
CA HIS A 368 10.88 26.97 -4.07
C HIS A 368 10.12 27.34 -5.35
N VAL A 369 9.39 26.37 -5.92
CA VAL A 369 8.66 26.57 -7.19
C VAL A 369 7.33 27.26 -6.95
N LYS A 370 6.56 26.76 -5.96
CA LYS A 370 5.20 27.23 -5.68
C LYS A 370 4.81 26.93 -4.24
N GLY A 371 3.98 27.80 -3.67
CA GLY A 371 3.36 27.57 -2.37
C GLY A 371 1.95 28.16 -2.35
N TRP A 372 1.02 27.51 -1.65
CA TRP A 372 -0.35 27.97 -1.49
C TRP A 372 -0.92 27.61 -0.13
N GLY A 373 -1.98 28.31 0.28
CA GLY A 373 -2.74 27.97 1.47
C GLY A 373 -3.49 26.65 1.25
N GLY A 374 -3.07 25.59 1.89
CA GLY A 374 -3.65 24.26 1.75
C GLY A 374 -4.84 24.04 2.65
N HIS A 375 -4.61 24.15 3.96
CA HIS A 375 -5.61 23.82 4.99
C HIS A 375 -5.60 24.81 6.14
N GLY A 376 -6.79 25.29 6.52
CA GLY A 376 -6.95 26.12 7.70
C GLY A 376 -6.53 25.37 8.98
N GLY A 377 -5.67 25.99 9.81
CA GLY A 377 -5.16 25.38 11.03
C GLY A 377 -4.00 24.39 10.85
N GLY A 378 -3.57 24.15 9.60
CA GLY A 378 -2.39 23.34 9.26
C GLY A 378 -2.70 22.13 8.37
N ALA A 379 -1.79 21.84 7.46
CA ALA A 379 -1.85 20.62 6.65
C ALA A 379 -1.29 19.44 7.46
N GLY A 380 -2.02 18.31 7.50
CA GLY A 380 -1.64 17.11 8.26
C GLY A 380 -0.87 16.09 7.43
N ALA A 381 -1.20 15.93 6.16
CA ALA A 381 -0.57 14.99 5.27
C ALA A 381 -0.68 15.43 3.80
N VAL A 382 0.27 15.00 2.99
CA VAL A 382 0.30 15.23 1.54
C VAL A 382 0.86 14.00 0.83
N GLN A 383 0.34 13.72 -0.37
CA GLN A 383 0.85 12.66 -1.24
C GLN A 383 0.72 13.06 -2.71
N PHE A 384 1.79 12.90 -3.49
CA PHE A 384 1.70 12.95 -4.95
C PHE A 384 0.95 11.72 -5.47
N MET A 385 0.03 11.96 -6.36
CA MET A 385 -0.57 10.94 -7.22
C MET A 385 0.33 10.72 -8.44
N ARG A 386 0.23 9.58 -9.10
CA ARG A 386 1.08 9.27 -10.25
C ARG A 386 0.89 10.20 -11.44
N ASP A 387 -0.30 10.77 -11.57
CA ASP A 387 -0.62 11.76 -12.60
C ASP A 387 -0.09 13.18 -12.31
N GLY A 388 0.60 13.36 -11.18
CA GLY A 388 1.16 14.63 -10.73
C GLY A 388 0.21 15.49 -9.92
N ARG A 389 -1.06 15.10 -9.73
CA ARG A 389 -1.96 15.74 -8.76
C ARG A 389 -1.51 15.44 -7.34
N ILE A 390 -2.02 16.21 -6.41
CA ILE A 390 -1.60 16.13 -5.01
C ILE A 390 -2.85 15.91 -4.16
N ALA A 391 -2.89 14.83 -3.38
CA ALA A 391 -3.88 14.62 -2.35
C ALA A 391 -3.37 15.18 -1.03
N SER A 392 -4.23 15.87 -0.28
CA SER A 392 -3.89 16.41 1.03
C SER A 392 -5.03 16.28 2.02
N ASN A 393 -4.69 16.33 3.32
CA ASN A 393 -5.63 16.33 4.42
C ASN A 393 -5.15 17.28 5.51
N GLY A 394 -6.06 17.88 6.28
CA GLY A 394 -5.65 18.89 7.25
C GLY A 394 -6.57 19.07 8.45
N ARG A 395 -6.17 19.98 9.33
CA ARG A 395 -6.86 20.29 10.59
C ARG A 395 -8.21 21.01 10.39
N ASP A 396 -8.47 21.53 9.21
CA ASP A 396 -9.79 22.01 8.78
C ASP A 396 -10.81 20.90 8.55
N ARG A 397 -10.43 19.65 8.81
CA ARG A 397 -11.23 18.42 8.64
C ARG A 397 -11.60 18.12 7.20
N VAL A 398 -10.89 18.68 6.24
CA VAL A 398 -11.18 18.53 4.82
C VAL A 398 -9.99 17.89 4.11
N ALA A 399 -10.26 16.93 3.25
CA ALA A 399 -9.28 16.46 2.28
C ALA A 399 -9.51 17.11 0.92
N LYS A 400 -8.46 17.30 0.14
CA LYS A 400 -8.50 17.96 -1.15
C LYS A 400 -7.58 17.29 -2.16
N ILE A 401 -7.91 17.37 -3.43
CA ILE A 401 -7.00 17.11 -4.55
C ILE A 401 -6.65 18.45 -5.20
N TRP A 402 -5.37 18.66 -5.43
CA TRP A 402 -4.82 19.86 -6.05
C TRP A 402 -4.15 19.51 -7.38
N ASP A 403 -4.17 20.44 -8.31
CA ASP A 403 -3.21 20.43 -9.41
C ASP A 403 -1.84 20.96 -8.96
N GLN A 404 -0.82 20.86 -9.81
CA GLN A 404 0.53 21.37 -9.51
C GLN A 404 0.61 22.90 -9.51
N ASN A 405 -0.45 23.61 -9.91
CA ASN A 405 -0.55 25.06 -9.80
C ASN A 405 -1.16 25.52 -8.47
N GLY A 406 -1.57 24.57 -7.62
CA GLY A 406 -2.18 24.85 -6.32
C GLY A 406 -3.66 25.19 -6.42
N ALA A 407 -4.33 24.87 -7.53
CA ALA A 407 -5.78 24.97 -7.65
C ALA A 407 -6.44 23.70 -7.09
N ALA A 408 -7.44 23.87 -6.24
CA ALA A 408 -8.21 22.74 -5.72
C ALA A 408 -9.11 22.16 -6.82
N VAL A 409 -8.84 20.90 -7.21
CA VAL A 409 -9.61 20.18 -8.23
C VAL A 409 -10.83 19.50 -7.61
N VAL A 410 -10.64 18.89 -6.41
CA VAL A 410 -11.71 18.24 -5.65
C VAL A 410 -11.57 18.61 -4.18
N THR A 411 -12.71 18.87 -3.54
CA THR A 411 -12.81 19.03 -2.09
C THR A 411 -13.77 17.97 -1.58
N PHE A 412 -13.30 17.13 -0.65
CA PHE A 412 -14.09 16.03 -0.10
C PHE A 412 -14.97 16.50 1.06
N PRO A 413 -16.04 15.76 1.37
CA PRO A 413 -16.88 16.04 2.53
C PRO A 413 -16.08 16.08 3.84
N ALA A 414 -16.47 16.98 4.75
CA ALA A 414 -15.80 17.15 6.02
C ALA A 414 -15.75 15.86 6.83
N GLN A 415 -14.60 15.63 7.47
CA GLN A 415 -14.38 14.53 8.40
C GLN A 415 -14.97 14.87 9.79
N ASN A 416 -15.11 13.85 10.64
CA ASN A 416 -15.68 14.02 11.98
C ASN A 416 -14.78 14.87 12.88
N ASP A 417 -13.45 14.76 12.70
CA ASP A 417 -12.45 15.50 13.47
C ASP A 417 -11.23 15.81 12.58
N LEU A 418 -10.14 16.27 13.18
CA LEU A 418 -8.90 16.66 12.52
C LEU A 418 -8.41 15.58 11.56
N GLY A 419 -8.19 15.95 10.30
CA GLY A 419 -7.59 15.06 9.31
C GLY A 419 -6.10 14.86 9.58
N LEU A 420 -5.69 13.61 9.80
CA LEU A 420 -4.31 13.26 10.15
C LEU A 420 -3.52 12.72 8.98
N LYS A 421 -4.11 11.82 8.21
CA LYS A 421 -3.42 11.11 7.13
C LYS A 421 -4.27 11.07 5.86
N VAL A 422 -3.59 11.05 4.73
CA VAL A 422 -4.16 10.82 3.40
C VAL A 422 -3.34 9.78 2.66
N ALA A 423 -4.01 8.94 1.91
CA ALA A 423 -3.38 8.02 0.98
C ALA A 423 -4.20 7.98 -0.33
N TYR A 424 -3.52 7.74 -1.41
CA TYR A 424 -4.14 7.49 -2.71
C TYR A 424 -3.87 6.08 -3.18
N SER A 425 -4.92 5.36 -3.52
CA SER A 425 -4.83 4.03 -4.11
C SER A 425 -4.95 4.12 -5.63
N GLU A 426 -3.85 3.92 -6.32
CA GLU A 426 -3.81 3.88 -7.78
C GLU A 426 -4.72 2.77 -8.34
N PRO A 427 -4.64 1.50 -7.83
CA PRO A 427 -5.46 0.40 -8.33
C PRO A 427 -6.96 0.64 -8.24
N THR A 428 -7.47 1.32 -7.22
CA THR A 428 -8.90 1.56 -7.04
C THR A 428 -9.34 2.98 -7.38
N ALA A 429 -8.41 3.85 -7.80
CA ALA A 429 -8.61 5.27 -8.04
C ALA A 429 -9.41 5.91 -6.88
N ALA A 430 -8.91 5.72 -5.66
CA ALA A 430 -9.57 6.17 -4.45
C ALA A 430 -8.66 7.01 -3.58
N VAL A 431 -9.19 8.10 -3.02
CA VAL A 431 -8.55 8.88 -1.96
C VAL A 431 -9.05 8.36 -0.62
N ILE A 432 -8.12 8.04 0.26
CA ILE A 432 -8.40 7.51 1.59
C ILE A 432 -7.94 8.54 2.62
N THR A 433 -8.77 8.84 3.57
CA THR A 433 -8.48 9.80 4.65
C THR A 433 -8.60 9.13 6.01
N GLY A 434 -7.76 9.54 6.93
CA GLY A 434 -7.82 9.10 8.32
C GLY A 434 -7.88 10.29 9.26
N ASP A 435 -8.75 10.24 10.26
CA ASP A 435 -8.97 11.31 11.22
C ASP A 435 -8.58 10.95 12.65
N TRP A 436 -8.73 11.91 13.55
CA TRP A 436 -8.42 11.76 14.97
C TRP A 436 -9.37 10.82 15.72
N THR A 437 -10.59 10.60 15.20
CA THR A 437 -11.56 9.68 15.81
C THR A 437 -11.29 8.21 15.49
N GLY A 438 -10.39 7.95 14.52
CA GLY A 438 -10.09 6.62 14.01
C GLY A 438 -10.98 6.21 12.83
N ALA A 439 -11.76 7.13 12.28
CA ALA A 439 -12.51 6.88 11.06
C ALA A 439 -11.57 6.93 9.85
N VAL A 440 -11.67 5.91 9.01
CA VAL A 440 -10.99 5.84 7.71
C VAL A 440 -12.04 5.90 6.64
N ARG A 441 -12.08 6.97 5.85
CA ARG A 441 -13.08 7.18 4.80
C ARG A 441 -12.45 7.04 3.43
N ILE A 442 -13.15 6.38 2.53
CA ILE A 442 -12.70 6.07 1.17
C ILE A 442 -13.59 6.81 0.20
N PHE A 443 -12.99 7.62 -0.66
CA PHE A 443 -13.69 8.45 -1.65
C PHE A 443 -13.26 8.09 -3.07
N ALA A 444 -14.22 8.16 -3.98
CA ALA A 444 -13.94 8.21 -5.41
C ALA A 444 -13.36 9.59 -5.79
N LEU A 445 -12.71 9.67 -6.96
CA LEU A 445 -12.13 10.94 -7.46
C LEU A 445 -13.21 12.02 -7.78
N ASP A 446 -14.49 11.65 -7.87
CA ASP A 446 -15.61 12.56 -8.02
C ASP A 446 -16.13 13.13 -6.68
N GLY A 447 -15.50 12.78 -5.57
CA GLY A 447 -15.86 13.22 -4.22
C GLY A 447 -16.88 12.36 -3.50
N LYS A 448 -17.43 11.32 -4.13
CA LYS A 448 -18.39 10.43 -3.49
C LYS A 448 -17.71 9.46 -2.53
N GLU A 449 -18.29 9.32 -1.34
CA GLU A 449 -17.85 8.32 -0.38
C GLU A 449 -18.26 6.92 -0.85
N ARG A 450 -17.29 6.00 -0.87
CA ARG A 450 -17.50 4.59 -1.22
C ARG A 450 -17.69 3.72 0.02
N ALA A 451 -16.92 3.99 1.09
CA ALA A 451 -16.95 3.22 2.32
C ALA A 451 -16.31 3.98 3.48
N ALA A 452 -16.63 3.53 4.69
CA ALA A 452 -15.94 3.90 5.91
C ALA A 452 -15.41 2.64 6.62
N LEU A 453 -14.14 2.67 7.04
CA LEU A 453 -13.47 1.60 7.76
C LEU A 453 -13.12 2.10 9.17
N GLN A 454 -12.77 1.18 10.07
CA GLN A 454 -12.43 1.50 11.44
C GLN A 454 -11.03 1.00 11.81
N THR A 455 -10.35 1.71 12.70
CA THR A 455 -9.05 1.33 13.24
C THR A 455 -9.13 0.32 14.38
N ASN A 456 -10.33 -0.08 14.79
CA ASN A 456 -10.59 -0.94 15.93
C ASN A 456 -11.64 -2.01 15.60
N PRO A 457 -11.33 -2.99 14.72
CA PRO A 457 -12.26 -4.06 14.39
C PRO A 457 -12.51 -4.94 15.60
N ALA A 458 -13.74 -5.42 15.77
CA ALA A 458 -14.08 -6.39 16.79
C ALA A 458 -13.37 -7.73 16.56
N HIS A 459 -13.24 -8.54 17.62
CA HIS A 459 -12.72 -9.89 17.54
C HIS A 459 -13.46 -10.74 16.50
N LEU A 460 -12.77 -11.69 15.88
CA LEU A 460 -13.32 -12.55 14.82
C LEU A 460 -14.62 -13.26 15.27
N ALA A 461 -14.65 -13.72 16.52
CA ALA A 461 -15.85 -14.34 17.09
C ALA A 461 -17.05 -13.39 17.11
N ALA A 462 -16.85 -12.14 17.55
CA ALA A 462 -17.91 -11.13 17.58
C ALA A 462 -18.33 -10.70 16.16
N ARG A 463 -17.37 -10.58 15.23
CA ARG A 463 -17.66 -10.29 13.81
C ARG A 463 -18.45 -11.42 13.15
N LEU A 464 -18.10 -12.68 13.44
CA LEU A 464 -18.82 -13.85 12.96
C LEU A 464 -20.23 -13.89 13.53
N GLU A 465 -20.38 -13.62 14.83
CA GLU A 465 -21.69 -13.53 15.47
C GLU A 465 -22.54 -12.44 14.85
N ALA A 466 -22.02 -11.23 14.70
CA ALA A 466 -22.71 -10.11 14.06
C ALA A 466 -23.09 -10.42 12.60
N ALA A 467 -22.19 -11.04 11.84
CA ALA A 467 -22.46 -11.47 10.46
C ALA A 467 -23.56 -12.54 10.41
N THR A 468 -23.55 -13.49 11.33
CA THR A 468 -24.57 -14.55 11.45
C THR A 468 -25.92 -13.95 11.79
N GLN A 469 -25.96 -13.01 12.76
CA GLN A 469 -27.18 -12.27 13.10
C GLN A 469 -27.70 -11.45 11.92
N ALA A 470 -26.80 -10.76 11.19
CA ALA A 470 -27.17 -10.01 9.99
C ALA A 470 -27.70 -10.89 8.86
N ALA A 471 -27.12 -12.10 8.68
CA ALA A 471 -27.61 -13.08 7.73
C ALA A 471 -28.99 -13.62 8.11
N ALA A 472 -29.17 -13.97 9.39
CA ALA A 472 -30.48 -14.39 9.92
C ALA A 472 -31.54 -13.28 9.79
N ALA A 473 -31.19 -12.05 10.09
CA ALA A 473 -32.07 -10.90 9.92
C ALA A 473 -32.46 -10.68 8.45
N ALA A 474 -31.49 -10.83 7.52
CA ALA A 474 -31.78 -10.75 6.09
C ALA A 474 -32.71 -11.88 5.61
N GLN A 475 -32.52 -13.11 6.09
CA GLN A 475 -33.42 -14.24 5.81
C GLN A 475 -34.82 -13.99 6.37
N ALA A 476 -34.93 -13.50 7.58
CA ALA A 476 -36.22 -13.15 8.19
C ALA A 476 -36.93 -12.04 7.43
N ALA A 477 -36.21 -10.99 7.02
CA ALA A 477 -36.77 -9.89 6.23
C ALA A 477 -37.24 -10.38 4.83
N ALA A 478 -36.46 -11.27 4.18
CA ALA A 478 -36.85 -11.88 2.91
C ALA A 478 -38.11 -12.76 3.06
N ALA A 479 -38.19 -13.56 4.12
CA ALA A 479 -39.37 -14.37 4.42
C ALA A 479 -40.59 -13.49 4.73
N GLN A 480 -40.44 -12.40 5.49
CA GLN A 480 -41.49 -11.48 5.83
C GLN A 480 -42.04 -10.74 4.60
N THR A 481 -41.16 -10.20 3.75
CA THR A 481 -41.56 -9.52 2.52
C THR A 481 -42.21 -10.44 1.51
N ALA A 482 -41.70 -11.69 1.40
CA ALA A 482 -42.34 -12.72 0.57
C ALA A 482 -43.73 -13.10 1.10
N ALA A 483 -43.91 -13.21 2.42
CA ALA A 483 -45.20 -13.48 3.05
C ALA A 483 -46.18 -12.33 2.83
N GLN A 484 -45.71 -11.09 2.92
CA GLN A 484 -46.56 -9.88 2.64
C GLN A 484 -47.00 -9.87 1.17
N LEU A 485 -46.08 -10.15 0.24
CA LEU A 485 -46.41 -10.27 -1.19
C LEU A 485 -47.42 -11.39 -1.43
N ALA A 486 -47.18 -12.59 -0.83
CA ALA A 486 -48.11 -13.72 -0.91
C ALA A 486 -49.48 -13.42 -0.33
N ALA A 487 -49.54 -12.66 0.78
CA ALA A 487 -50.82 -12.23 1.39
C ALA A 487 -51.58 -11.26 0.46
N LEU A 488 -50.89 -10.29 -0.15
CA LEU A 488 -51.48 -9.41 -1.14
C LEU A 488 -51.95 -10.15 -2.38
N GLN A 489 -51.16 -11.10 -2.88
CA GLN A 489 -51.51 -11.96 -4.00
C GLN A 489 -52.71 -12.86 -3.68
N LYS A 490 -52.81 -13.35 -2.43
CA LYS A 490 -53.95 -14.12 -1.97
C LYS A 490 -55.24 -13.28 -1.96
N VAL A 491 -55.17 -12.05 -1.45
CA VAL A 491 -56.33 -11.13 -1.49
C VAL A 491 -56.78 -10.87 -2.92
N VAL A 492 -55.82 -10.74 -3.86
CA VAL A 492 -56.14 -10.62 -5.29
C VAL A 492 -56.74 -11.91 -5.84
N ALA A 493 -56.17 -13.06 -5.46
CA ALA A 493 -56.72 -14.35 -5.88
C ALA A 493 -58.09 -14.64 -5.32
N ASP A 494 -58.38 -14.33 -4.05
CA ASP A 494 -59.68 -14.50 -3.43
C ASP A 494 -60.74 -13.58 -4.09
N LYS A 495 -60.37 -12.34 -4.41
CA LYS A 495 -61.23 -11.44 -5.19
C LYS A 495 -61.44 -11.94 -6.64
N LYS A 496 -60.43 -12.55 -7.26
CA LYS A 496 -60.50 -13.17 -8.55
C LYS A 496 -61.49 -14.33 -8.53
N ALA A 497 -61.36 -15.24 -7.55
CA ALA A 497 -62.27 -16.37 -7.39
C ALA A 497 -63.74 -15.90 -7.20
N ALA A 498 -63.92 -14.83 -6.41
CA ALA A 498 -65.25 -14.21 -6.25
C ALA A 498 -65.78 -13.56 -7.54
N ALA A 499 -64.84 -12.95 -8.33
CA ALA A 499 -65.19 -12.36 -9.62
C ALA A 499 -65.48 -13.41 -10.68
N GLU A 500 -64.67 -14.50 -10.72
CA GLU A 500 -64.93 -15.65 -11.61
C GLU A 500 -66.25 -16.34 -11.30
N ALA A 501 -66.60 -16.44 -10.01
CA ALA A 501 -67.93 -16.90 -9.60
C ALA A 501 -69.08 -15.98 -10.11
N ALA A 502 -68.80 -14.67 -10.13
CA ALA A 502 -69.76 -13.67 -10.64
C ALA A 502 -69.82 -13.64 -12.19
N VAL A 503 -68.66 -13.84 -12.85
CA VAL A 503 -68.57 -13.89 -14.33
C VAL A 503 -69.14 -15.20 -14.91
N LYS A 504 -69.00 -16.31 -14.19
CA LYS A 504 -69.60 -17.60 -14.56
C LYS A 504 -71.14 -17.50 -14.59
N ALA A 505 -71.67 -16.48 -13.95
CA ALA A 505 -73.10 -16.19 -13.98
C ALA A 505 -73.57 -15.28 -15.15
N SER A 506 -72.64 -14.76 -15.94
CA SER A 506 -72.97 -13.87 -17.07
C SER A 506 -72.14 -14.16 -18.33
N THR A 507 -72.80 -14.42 -19.38
CA THR A 507 -72.44 -14.97 -20.68
C THR A 507 -71.62 -14.08 -21.63
N ASP A 508 -70.47 -13.47 -21.25
CA ASP A 508 -69.74 -12.71 -22.26
C ASP A 508 -68.23 -12.99 -22.25
N GLY A 509 -67.85 -14.08 -22.91
CA GLY A 509 -66.43 -14.44 -23.12
C GLY A 509 -65.65 -13.56 -24.11
N ALA A 510 -66.26 -12.59 -24.76
CA ALA A 510 -65.58 -11.70 -25.72
C ALA A 510 -64.77 -10.55 -25.06
N ALA A 511 -65.24 -10.02 -23.93
CA ALA A 511 -64.54 -8.95 -23.23
C ALA A 511 -63.21 -9.44 -22.59
N ALA A 512 -63.14 -10.69 -22.13
CA ALA A 512 -61.93 -11.28 -21.54
C ALA A 512 -60.79 -11.47 -22.59
N GLN A 513 -61.09 -11.68 -23.85
CA GLN A 513 -60.10 -11.86 -24.91
C GLN A 513 -59.41 -10.54 -25.33
N VAL A 514 -60.18 -9.42 -25.36
CA VAL A 514 -59.62 -8.09 -25.65
C VAL A 514 -58.67 -7.62 -24.52
N ALA A 515 -59.05 -7.92 -23.28
CA ALA A 515 -58.21 -7.58 -22.12
C ALA A 515 -56.90 -8.38 -22.12
N ALA A 516 -56.91 -9.66 -22.52
CA ALA A 516 -55.69 -10.50 -22.62
C ALA A 516 -54.69 -9.97 -23.68
N GLN A 517 -55.21 -9.40 -24.78
CA GLN A 517 -54.40 -8.85 -25.87
C GLN A 517 -53.74 -7.53 -25.46
N THR A 518 -54.39 -6.70 -24.68
CA THR A 518 -53.82 -5.46 -24.16
C THR A 518 -52.70 -5.73 -23.15
N ALA A 519 -52.88 -6.74 -22.31
CA ALA A 519 -51.88 -7.17 -21.34
C ALA A 519 -50.59 -7.69 -21.98
N LYS A 520 -50.71 -8.37 -23.12
CA LYS A 520 -49.53 -8.85 -23.89
C LYS A 520 -48.72 -7.68 -24.47
N ALA A 521 -49.39 -6.66 -24.99
CA ALA A 521 -48.76 -5.48 -25.58
C ALA A 521 -47.98 -4.63 -24.52
N GLU A 522 -48.50 -4.58 -23.31
CA GLU A 522 -47.80 -3.90 -22.20
C GLU A 522 -46.58 -4.69 -21.70
N ALA A 523 -46.66 -6.02 -21.67
CA ALA A 523 -45.55 -6.89 -21.32
C ALA A 523 -44.42 -6.82 -22.37
N ASP A 524 -44.74 -6.81 -23.66
CA ASP A 524 -43.78 -6.64 -24.76
C ASP A 524 -43.09 -5.23 -24.69
N LYS A 525 -43.83 -4.17 -24.30
CA LYS A 525 -43.29 -2.81 -24.12
C LYS A 525 -42.35 -2.69 -22.92
N LEU A 526 -42.62 -3.44 -21.87
CA LEU A 526 -41.74 -3.47 -20.68
C LEU A 526 -40.44 -4.26 -20.94
N ALA A 527 -40.56 -5.35 -21.71
CA ALA A 527 -39.39 -6.09 -22.15
C ALA A 527 -38.49 -5.24 -23.06
N ALA A 528 -39.05 -4.51 -24.00
CA ALA A 528 -38.33 -3.59 -24.87
C ALA A 528 -37.63 -2.45 -24.11
N ALA A 529 -38.25 -1.89 -23.07
CA ALA A 529 -37.66 -0.84 -22.27
C ALA A 529 -36.44 -1.32 -21.46
N LYS A 530 -36.43 -2.59 -21.07
CA LYS A 530 -35.29 -3.20 -20.34
C LYS A 530 -34.12 -3.56 -21.24
N VAL A 531 -34.37 -3.92 -22.52
CA VAL A 531 -33.34 -4.08 -23.54
C VAL A 531 -32.66 -2.74 -23.87
N GLU A 532 -33.44 -1.65 -23.86
CA GLU A 532 -32.88 -0.31 -24.12
C GLU A 532 -31.95 0.15 -22.96
N ALA A 533 -32.29 -0.19 -21.73
CA ALA A 533 -31.49 0.15 -20.55
C ALA A 533 -30.09 -0.52 -20.52
N LEU A 534 -29.88 -1.55 -21.36
CA LEU A 534 -28.60 -2.26 -21.47
C LEU A 534 -27.59 -1.58 -22.39
N LYS A 535 -28.05 -0.69 -23.28
CA LYS A 535 -27.16 -0.07 -24.28
C LYS A 535 -26.08 0.82 -23.64
N ALA A 536 -26.37 1.40 -22.50
CA ALA A 536 -25.44 2.32 -21.84
C ALA A 536 -24.22 1.59 -21.23
N PRO A 537 -24.36 0.49 -20.45
CA PRO A 537 -23.24 -0.29 -19.97
C PRO A 537 -22.46 -0.98 -21.10
N GLU A 538 -23.15 -1.47 -22.14
CA GLU A 538 -22.52 -2.09 -23.31
C GLU A 538 -21.67 -1.08 -24.09
N LYS A 539 -22.20 0.12 -24.27
CA LYS A 539 -21.44 1.22 -24.85
C LYS A 539 -20.26 1.62 -23.96
N ALA A 540 -20.46 1.72 -22.67
CA ALA A 540 -19.39 2.05 -21.72
C ALA A 540 -18.25 1.00 -21.76
N LEU A 541 -18.59 -0.28 -21.91
CA LEU A 541 -17.58 -1.35 -22.08
C LEU A 541 -16.89 -1.27 -23.46
N ALA A 542 -17.64 -1.00 -24.53
CA ALA A 542 -17.08 -0.79 -25.85
C ALA A 542 -16.14 0.42 -25.87
N ASP A 543 -16.53 1.52 -25.26
CA ASP A 543 -15.72 2.74 -25.15
C ASP A 543 -14.46 2.46 -24.29
N ALA A 544 -14.59 1.69 -23.21
CA ALA A 544 -13.47 1.30 -22.36
C ALA A 544 -12.52 0.31 -23.06
N ASN A 545 -13.05 -0.65 -23.86
CA ASN A 545 -12.25 -1.52 -24.70
C ASN A 545 -11.50 -0.76 -25.79
N ALA A 546 -12.15 0.20 -26.44
CA ALA A 546 -11.53 1.08 -27.43
C ALA A 546 -10.42 1.97 -26.79
N ALA A 547 -10.66 2.48 -25.58
CA ALA A 547 -9.68 3.22 -24.84
C ALA A 547 -8.48 2.36 -24.43
N LEU A 548 -8.70 1.10 -24.04
CA LEU A 548 -7.64 0.15 -23.71
C LEU A 548 -6.79 -0.19 -24.94
N GLU A 549 -7.43 -0.53 -26.08
CA GLU A 549 -6.68 -0.80 -27.33
C GLU A 549 -5.88 0.42 -27.78
N LYS A 550 -6.46 1.61 -27.69
CA LYS A 550 -5.73 2.85 -27.99
C LYS A 550 -4.52 3.03 -27.06
N ALA A 551 -4.72 2.87 -25.77
CA ALA A 551 -3.65 3.00 -24.78
C ALA A 551 -2.57 1.92 -24.94
N LYS A 552 -2.94 0.70 -25.37
CA LYS A 552 -2.04 -0.39 -25.70
C LYS A 552 -1.16 -0.05 -26.92
N VAL A 553 -1.77 0.42 -27.99
CA VAL A 553 -1.06 0.84 -29.21
C VAL A 553 -0.12 2.00 -28.92
N GLU A 554 -0.57 2.98 -28.12
CA GLU A 554 0.27 4.13 -27.72
C GLU A 554 1.44 3.70 -26.83
N LYS A 555 1.24 2.72 -25.94
CA LYS A 555 2.30 2.13 -25.12
C LYS A 555 3.31 1.38 -25.98
N GLU A 556 2.85 0.48 -26.88
CA GLU A 556 3.71 -0.27 -27.79
C GLU A 556 4.49 0.66 -28.73
N ALA A 557 3.87 1.76 -29.16
CA ALA A 557 4.53 2.79 -29.96
C ALA A 557 5.63 3.51 -29.14
N ALA A 558 5.36 3.86 -27.89
CA ALA A 558 6.33 4.48 -27.01
C ALA A 558 7.50 3.53 -26.67
N GLU A 559 7.23 2.25 -26.47
CA GLU A 559 8.26 1.21 -26.23
C GLU A 559 9.20 1.01 -27.44
N LYS A 560 8.71 1.27 -28.66
CA LYS A 560 9.47 1.17 -29.92
C LYS A 560 10.17 2.47 -30.31
N ALA A 561 9.86 3.59 -29.65
CA ALA A 561 10.50 4.88 -29.94
C ALA A 561 11.93 4.91 -29.37
N ASP A 562 12.85 5.55 -30.10
CA ASP A 562 14.25 5.71 -29.68
C ASP A 562 14.39 6.54 -28.38
N ASP A 563 13.49 7.50 -28.16
CA ASP A 563 13.37 8.26 -26.91
C ASP A 563 12.28 7.66 -26.00
N LYS A 564 12.72 6.86 -25.03
CA LYS A 564 11.83 6.16 -24.07
C LYS A 564 11.19 7.06 -23.00
N LYS A 565 11.27 8.36 -23.14
CA LYS A 565 10.83 9.35 -22.15
C LYS A 565 9.33 9.26 -21.83
N ASP A 566 8.53 8.88 -22.81
CA ASP A 566 7.08 8.79 -22.66
C ASP A 566 6.57 7.40 -22.21
N VAL A 567 7.45 6.40 -22.16
CA VAL A 567 7.09 5.01 -21.78
C VAL A 567 6.44 4.93 -20.40
N PRO A 568 6.93 5.62 -19.36
CA PRO A 568 6.28 5.58 -18.03
C PRO A 568 4.85 6.14 -18.08
N ALA A 569 4.68 7.32 -18.66
CA ALA A 569 3.36 7.98 -18.77
C ALA A 569 2.38 7.15 -19.61
N LYS A 570 2.86 6.52 -20.69
CA LYS A 570 2.04 5.64 -21.54
C LYS A 570 1.74 4.31 -20.88
N THR A 571 2.65 3.81 -20.04
CA THR A 571 2.41 2.61 -19.23
C THR A 571 1.36 2.88 -18.14
N GLU A 572 1.43 4.04 -17.49
CA GLU A 572 0.38 4.48 -16.54
C GLU A 572 -0.97 4.64 -17.22
N ALA A 573 -1.00 5.30 -18.39
CA ALA A 573 -2.22 5.45 -19.17
C ALA A 573 -2.81 4.09 -19.58
N PHE A 574 -1.96 3.13 -19.95
CA PHE A 574 -2.39 1.76 -20.25
C PHE A 574 -2.94 1.06 -19.02
N GLN A 575 -2.25 1.14 -17.89
CA GLN A 575 -2.73 0.55 -16.63
C GLN A 575 -4.01 1.20 -16.11
N ALA A 576 -4.14 2.51 -16.30
CA ALA A 576 -5.39 3.23 -16.02
C ALA A 576 -6.52 2.75 -16.93
N ALA A 577 -6.21 2.52 -18.23
CA ALA A 577 -7.15 2.00 -19.20
C ALA A 577 -7.51 0.52 -18.95
N GLU A 578 -6.53 -0.34 -18.59
CA GLU A 578 -6.80 -1.74 -18.14
C GLU A 578 -7.71 -1.77 -16.94
N LYS A 579 -7.50 -0.87 -16.00
CA LYS A 579 -8.32 -0.77 -14.82
C LYS A 579 -9.69 -0.17 -15.12
N ALA A 580 -9.76 0.84 -15.98
CA ALA A 580 -11.04 1.37 -16.47
C ALA A 580 -11.80 0.27 -17.22
N GLN A 581 -11.09 -0.52 -18.02
CA GLN A 581 -11.65 -1.67 -18.74
C GLN A 581 -12.07 -2.79 -17.77
N ALA A 582 -11.25 -3.12 -16.76
CA ALA A 582 -11.60 -4.08 -15.72
C ALA A 582 -12.79 -3.60 -14.89
N ALA A 583 -12.85 -2.31 -14.55
CA ALA A 583 -13.98 -1.69 -13.87
C ALA A 583 -15.23 -1.67 -14.76
N ALA A 584 -15.07 -1.30 -16.04
CA ALA A 584 -16.15 -1.31 -17.02
C ALA A 584 -16.60 -2.75 -17.33
N LYS A 585 -15.65 -3.71 -17.39
CA LYS A 585 -15.94 -5.14 -17.51
C LYS A 585 -16.64 -5.67 -16.27
N THR A 586 -16.20 -5.31 -15.08
CA THR A 586 -16.86 -5.67 -13.81
C THR A 586 -18.26 -5.05 -13.75
N ALA A 587 -18.40 -3.79 -14.18
CA ALA A 587 -19.70 -3.12 -14.28
C ALA A 587 -20.57 -3.78 -15.37
N PHE A 588 -19.98 -4.18 -16.49
CA PHE A 588 -20.67 -4.91 -17.57
C PHE A 588 -21.00 -6.35 -17.15
N ASP A 589 -20.07 -7.08 -16.52
CA ASP A 589 -20.30 -8.43 -16.00
C ASP A 589 -21.33 -8.40 -14.86
N THR A 590 -21.28 -7.36 -14.00
CA THR A 590 -22.30 -7.11 -12.98
C THR A 590 -23.64 -6.75 -13.65
N ALA A 591 -23.64 -5.84 -14.60
CA ALA A 591 -24.81 -5.47 -15.36
C ALA A 591 -25.33 -6.62 -16.23
N THR A 592 -24.44 -7.50 -16.73
CA THR A 592 -24.79 -8.71 -17.49
C THR A 592 -25.33 -9.77 -16.54
N THR A 593 -24.75 -9.91 -15.33
CA THR A 593 -25.25 -10.82 -14.29
C THR A 593 -26.56 -10.28 -13.72
N GLU A 594 -26.66 -8.98 -13.52
CA GLU A 594 -27.93 -8.32 -13.19
C GLU A 594 -28.92 -8.39 -14.35
N LYS A 595 -28.46 -8.31 -15.61
CA LYS A 595 -29.29 -8.56 -16.80
C LYS A 595 -29.76 -10.01 -16.83
N ALA A 596 -28.87 -10.98 -16.67
CA ALA A 596 -29.25 -12.40 -16.64
C ALA A 596 -30.16 -12.69 -15.43
N ALA A 597 -29.91 -12.06 -14.27
CA ALA A 597 -30.78 -12.13 -13.09
C ALA A 597 -32.08 -11.35 -13.32
N THR A 598 -32.04 -10.21 -14.02
CA THR A 598 -33.23 -9.43 -14.36
C THR A 598 -33.91 -9.93 -15.62
N GLU A 599 -33.24 -10.58 -16.55
CA GLU A 599 -33.91 -11.37 -17.65
C GLU A 599 -34.54 -12.64 -17.10
N LYS A 600 -33.87 -13.31 -16.15
CA LYS A 600 -34.50 -14.40 -15.39
C LYS A 600 -35.62 -13.86 -14.47
N ALA A 601 -35.39 -12.75 -13.79
CA ALA A 601 -36.40 -12.09 -12.97
C ALA A 601 -37.44 -11.37 -13.84
N ALA A 602 -37.12 -10.92 -15.05
CA ALA A 602 -38.09 -10.37 -16.02
C ALA A 602 -38.80 -11.50 -16.79
N ALA A 603 -38.16 -12.66 -17.00
CA ALA A 603 -38.86 -13.87 -17.45
C ALA A 603 -39.72 -14.48 -16.33
N ASP A 604 -39.23 -14.49 -15.08
CA ASP A 604 -39.99 -14.86 -13.89
C ASP A 604 -40.98 -13.76 -13.51
N ALA A 605 -40.69 -12.45 -13.76
CA ALA A 605 -41.61 -11.36 -13.62
C ALA A 605 -42.57 -11.21 -14.85
N ALA A 606 -42.14 -11.67 -16.04
CA ALA A 606 -43.05 -11.78 -17.17
C ALA A 606 -43.98 -13.01 -17.00
N VAL A 607 -43.51 -14.11 -16.37
CA VAL A 607 -44.38 -15.17 -15.92
C VAL A 607 -45.22 -14.76 -14.72
N LYS A 608 -44.66 -14.01 -13.74
CA LYS A 608 -45.37 -13.42 -12.61
C LYS A 608 -46.22 -12.20 -13.04
N LEU A 609 -45.70 -11.39 -13.96
CA LEU A 609 -46.43 -10.28 -14.56
C LEU A 609 -47.49 -10.78 -15.52
N LYS A 610 -47.22 -11.86 -16.27
CA LYS A 610 -48.20 -12.59 -17.09
C LYS A 610 -49.32 -13.17 -16.19
N ALA A 611 -48.94 -13.80 -15.08
CA ALA A 611 -49.90 -14.32 -14.11
C ALA A 611 -50.65 -13.18 -13.41
N ALA A 612 -49.98 -12.05 -13.06
CA ALA A 612 -50.59 -10.86 -12.47
C ALA A 612 -51.41 -10.04 -13.51
N THR A 613 -50.93 -10.04 -14.77
CA THR A 613 -51.60 -9.36 -15.87
C THR A 613 -52.81 -10.22 -16.32
N ASP A 614 -52.64 -11.53 -16.38
CA ASP A 614 -53.79 -12.45 -16.62
C ASP A 614 -54.77 -12.37 -15.44
N GLN A 615 -54.29 -12.22 -14.23
CA GLN A 615 -55.06 -11.97 -13.03
C GLN A 615 -55.69 -10.57 -13.02
N ALA A 616 -54.95 -9.50 -13.38
CA ALA A 616 -55.45 -8.13 -13.42
C ALA A 616 -56.44 -7.92 -14.57
N VAL A 617 -56.17 -8.61 -15.68
CA VAL A 617 -57.09 -8.62 -16.81
C VAL A 617 -58.37 -9.38 -16.46
N ALA A 618 -58.25 -10.54 -15.81
CA ALA A 618 -59.42 -11.26 -15.31
C ALA A 618 -60.16 -10.50 -14.20
N LEU A 619 -59.39 -9.87 -13.31
CA LEU A 619 -59.91 -8.96 -12.28
C LEU A 619 -60.48 -7.66 -12.89
N LYS A 620 -59.86 -7.13 -13.97
CA LYS A 620 -60.40 -5.95 -14.67
C LYS A 620 -61.69 -6.23 -15.43
N ALA A 621 -61.73 -7.40 -16.07
CA ALA A 621 -62.99 -7.87 -16.67
C ALA A 621 -64.07 -8.21 -15.62
N ALA A 622 -63.63 -8.86 -14.52
CA ALA A 622 -64.51 -9.09 -13.37
C ALA A 622 -64.72 -7.81 -12.57
N ALA A 623 -63.74 -6.92 -12.56
CA ALA A 623 -63.77 -5.62 -11.92
C ALA A 623 -64.55 -4.56 -12.73
N ASP A 624 -64.56 -4.61 -14.07
CA ASP A 624 -65.44 -3.74 -14.85
C ASP A 624 -66.91 -4.01 -14.54
N LYS A 625 -67.26 -5.20 -14.06
CA LYS A 625 -68.54 -5.53 -13.47
C LYS A 625 -68.59 -5.33 -11.96
N ALA A 626 -67.48 -5.75 -11.25
CA ALA A 626 -67.33 -5.51 -9.82
C ALA A 626 -66.81 -4.11 -9.51
N VAL A 627 -66.19 -3.39 -10.48
CA VAL A 627 -65.81 -1.96 -10.40
C VAL A 627 -67.01 -1.05 -10.58
N ALA A 628 -68.08 -1.55 -11.18
CA ALA A 628 -69.37 -0.87 -10.94
C ALA A 628 -69.84 -1.01 -9.48
N GLU A 629 -69.32 -2.03 -8.75
CA GLU A 629 -69.64 -2.29 -7.34
C GLU A 629 -68.50 -2.05 -6.33
N MET A 630 -67.20 -2.05 -6.80
CA MET A 630 -66.03 -1.83 -5.91
C MET A 630 -64.89 -1.20 -6.72
N ASN A 631 -64.70 0.12 -6.57
CA ASN A 631 -63.54 0.82 -7.11
C ASN A 631 -62.21 0.24 -6.56
N PRO A 632 -61.38 -0.43 -7.37
CA PRO A 632 -60.03 -0.74 -6.90
C PRO A 632 -59.24 0.58 -6.84
N THR A 633 -58.83 0.96 -5.65
CA THR A 633 -58.03 2.16 -5.47
C THR A 633 -56.68 2.00 -6.16
N PRO A 634 -56.15 3.01 -6.87
CA PRO A 634 -54.81 3.01 -7.45
C PRO A 634 -53.70 2.65 -6.43
N ASP A 635 -53.99 2.81 -5.15
CA ASP A 635 -53.09 2.50 -4.04
C ASP A 635 -52.79 0.99 -3.88
N MET A 636 -53.69 0.10 -4.31
CA MET A 636 -53.51 -1.33 -4.18
C MET A 636 -52.52 -1.88 -5.24
N VAL A 637 -52.52 -1.31 -6.43
CA VAL A 637 -51.53 -1.64 -7.48
C VAL A 637 -50.14 -1.17 -7.06
N LYS A 638 -50.03 0.07 -6.56
CA LYS A 638 -48.77 0.60 -6.00
C LYS A 638 -48.27 -0.22 -4.82
N ALA A 639 -49.15 -0.73 -3.97
CA ALA A 639 -48.76 -1.58 -2.84
C ALA A 639 -48.15 -2.94 -3.30
N ILE A 640 -48.68 -3.55 -4.36
CA ILE A 640 -48.16 -4.79 -4.93
C ILE A 640 -46.82 -4.56 -5.62
N GLU A 641 -46.67 -3.49 -6.38
CA GLU A 641 -45.39 -3.10 -7.00
C GLU A 641 -44.30 -2.84 -5.93
N ALA A 642 -44.65 -2.08 -4.90
CA ALA A 642 -43.74 -1.81 -3.79
C ALA A 642 -43.36 -3.09 -3.02
N ALA A 643 -44.32 -3.98 -2.75
CA ALA A 643 -44.05 -5.26 -2.08
C ALA A 643 -43.18 -6.19 -2.94
N THR A 644 -43.36 -6.17 -4.26
CA THR A 644 -42.56 -6.95 -5.21
C THR A 644 -41.11 -6.46 -5.23
N ALA A 645 -40.93 -5.12 -5.28
CA ALA A 645 -39.60 -4.52 -5.22
C ALA A 645 -38.91 -4.80 -3.86
N ALA A 646 -39.63 -4.70 -2.76
CA ALA A 646 -39.12 -4.98 -1.42
C ALA A 646 -38.74 -6.46 -1.24
N ALA A 647 -39.54 -7.41 -1.73
CA ALA A 647 -39.27 -8.83 -1.67
C ALA A 647 -38.04 -9.21 -2.49
N LYS A 648 -37.87 -8.61 -3.66
CA LYS A 648 -36.67 -8.79 -4.49
C LYS A 648 -35.43 -8.27 -3.78
N GLN A 649 -35.45 -7.03 -3.28
CA GLN A 649 -34.32 -6.43 -2.59
C GLN A 649 -33.89 -7.24 -1.36
N ALA A 650 -34.87 -7.73 -0.58
CA ALA A 650 -34.58 -8.58 0.57
C ALA A 650 -33.99 -9.95 0.17
N ALA A 651 -34.48 -10.57 -0.89
CA ALA A 651 -33.95 -11.82 -1.41
C ALA A 651 -32.52 -11.68 -1.94
N ASP A 652 -32.20 -10.60 -2.64
CA ASP A 652 -30.86 -10.30 -3.17
C ASP A 652 -29.84 -10.04 -2.05
N ALA A 653 -30.25 -9.60 -0.88
CA ALA A 653 -29.37 -9.35 0.27
C ALA A 653 -28.89 -10.66 0.96
N VAL A 654 -29.66 -11.73 0.93
CA VAL A 654 -29.36 -12.99 1.64
C VAL A 654 -28.05 -13.66 1.18
N PRO A 655 -27.77 -13.88 -0.13
CA PRO A 655 -26.55 -14.51 -0.56
C PRO A 655 -25.31 -13.70 -0.21
N LEU A 656 -25.38 -12.37 -0.24
CA LEU A 656 -24.27 -11.48 0.13
C LEU A 656 -23.92 -11.64 1.62
N LYS A 657 -24.91 -11.69 2.49
CA LYS A 657 -24.69 -11.87 3.94
C LYS A 657 -24.17 -13.27 4.25
N ASN A 658 -24.67 -14.30 3.59
CA ASN A 658 -24.18 -15.67 3.75
C ASN A 658 -22.73 -15.84 3.29
N ALA A 659 -22.31 -15.15 2.23
CA ALA A 659 -20.92 -15.17 1.76
C ALA A 659 -19.95 -14.60 2.82
N VAL A 660 -20.35 -13.52 3.53
CA VAL A 660 -19.56 -12.98 4.64
C VAL A 660 -19.44 -14.00 5.79
N VAL A 661 -20.55 -14.65 6.18
CA VAL A 661 -20.54 -15.70 7.22
C VAL A 661 -19.63 -16.85 6.82
N ALA A 662 -19.70 -17.32 5.58
CA ALA A 662 -18.86 -18.40 5.08
C ALA A 662 -17.37 -18.04 5.14
N LYS A 663 -16.99 -16.82 4.73
CA LYS A 663 -15.62 -16.30 4.79
C LYS A 663 -15.09 -16.30 6.23
N LEU A 664 -15.82 -15.72 7.17
CA LEU A 664 -15.42 -15.65 8.59
C LEU A 664 -15.41 -17.03 9.27
N THR A 665 -16.31 -17.94 8.92
CA THR A 665 -16.33 -19.32 9.42
C THR A 665 -15.12 -20.10 8.93
N ALA A 666 -14.77 -19.98 7.66
CA ALA A 666 -13.58 -20.62 7.08
C ALA A 666 -12.29 -20.08 7.74
N GLU A 667 -12.25 -18.79 8.05
CA GLU A 667 -11.13 -18.20 8.78
C GLU A 667 -11.03 -18.75 10.24
N LYS A 668 -12.13 -18.82 10.96
CA LYS A 668 -12.18 -19.36 12.33
C LYS A 668 -11.78 -20.83 12.39
N ALA A 669 -12.05 -21.61 11.33
CA ALA A 669 -11.70 -23.03 11.26
C ALA A 669 -10.22 -23.26 10.90
N ARG A 670 -9.47 -22.24 10.51
CA ARG A 670 -8.03 -22.39 10.23
C ARG A 670 -7.29 -22.70 11.53
N PRO A 671 -6.37 -23.68 11.52
CA PRO A 671 -5.46 -23.84 12.66
C PRO A 671 -4.71 -22.53 12.88
N ALA A 672 -4.54 -22.13 14.15
CA ALA A 672 -3.75 -20.95 14.49
C ALA A 672 -2.39 -21.09 13.80
N ALA A 673 -2.05 -20.13 12.92
CA ALA A 673 -0.73 -20.09 12.33
C ALA A 673 0.26 -20.11 13.49
N ALA A 674 1.23 -21.03 13.42
CA ALA A 674 2.33 -21.04 14.39
C ALA A 674 2.87 -19.60 14.48
N PRO A 675 3.08 -19.07 15.70
CA PRO A 675 3.62 -17.72 15.81
C PRO A 675 4.87 -17.66 14.96
N ALA A 676 4.91 -16.70 14.02
CA ALA A 676 6.09 -16.49 13.18
C ALA A 676 7.28 -16.47 14.13
N ALA A 677 8.23 -17.39 13.91
CA ALA A 677 9.38 -17.55 14.79
C ALA A 677 9.96 -16.17 15.02
N ALA A 678 10.00 -15.74 16.27
CA ALA A 678 10.63 -14.48 16.64
C ALA A 678 12.04 -14.52 16.05
N ALA A 679 12.41 -13.50 15.28
CA ALA A 679 13.77 -13.36 14.83
C ALA A 679 14.68 -13.51 16.07
N PRO A 680 15.77 -14.27 16.00
CA PRO A 680 16.62 -14.49 17.16
C PRO A 680 17.03 -13.11 17.70
N PRO A 681 17.02 -12.92 19.04
CA PRO A 681 17.35 -11.64 19.63
C PRO A 681 18.75 -11.25 19.14
N ALA A 682 18.87 -10.03 18.64
CA ALA A 682 20.16 -9.45 18.33
C ALA A 682 21.02 -9.57 19.58
N ALA A 683 22.18 -10.22 19.43
CA ALA A 683 23.08 -10.45 20.54
C ALA A 683 23.42 -9.10 21.19
N THR A 684 22.93 -8.88 22.39
CA THR A 684 23.32 -7.80 23.27
C THR A 684 24.82 -7.85 23.47
N LYS A 685 25.53 -6.83 23.03
CA LYS A 685 26.83 -6.41 23.55
C LYS A 685 26.72 -4.98 24.06
#